data_99ccac57ce33e05d601b3b86cd4152f0
#
_entry.id   99ccac57ce33e05d601b3b86cd4152f0
#
_cell.length_a   1.000
_cell.length_b   1.000
_cell.length_c   1.000
_cell.angle_alpha   90.00
_cell.angle_beta   90.00
_cell.angle_gamma   90.00
#
_symmetry.space_group_name_H-M   'P 1'
#
loop_
_entity.id
_entity.type
_entity.pdbx_description
1 polymer ?
#
loop_
_entity_poly.entity_id
_entity_poly.type
_entity_poly.pdbx_seq_one_letter_code
_entity_poly.pdbx_strand_id
1 'polypeptide(L)'
;GHSWGPKRADLANDPTYGGNTDNAFTQKMGKRQGQYYVPQRAEAGLDPWATPQAYDNAKDFFDTGITWSNSLNVAQMLDKSSYSISLGNTHQDGIISSTGMDRYNVKVSADTKLTNNWSSGFTANYITTSIDKAVTSGNGLLRTVYAAPPSYDLAGIPSHVDGNPYTQNSFRGSFDNAYWAMENNKFTEDTNRFFGNVYASYQTDFGTTNHKLNAKYMVGVDAYTTHYVDSYGYGSNTGGGRGQIENYGWTNATYNSLLTINYDWHINEDWGLNAVVGNEIIQSNRKKYYEYGTNYNFPGWNHINNATTQQTEEETWKNRTVGFFGNVSASYRNMLYLTLTGRQDYVSNMPRNNRSFFYPSISAGFILTELDALKNNIVNHAKLRVSYAEVGQAGDFLENYYSTPTYGGGFYTLTPIMYPMKGTTAYTPYYTIFDPKLKPQNTRSYEVGADVNFLDNLITFSYTYSRQNVKDQIFEVPLASSTGASKLLTNGGKIHTNTHEFTLGFNPIRTKNINWDFAFNWTKIDNYVDELAPGVENISLGGYVTPQVRASAGEKFPVIYGVGFKRDANGNRLVDENGLPIAGEAQVIGKVSPDFLMGFNTTLRLWKCTISAVLDWKQGGQMYSRTTGLADYYGVSKRTENRDGTIIFDGYKTDGTKNDIAITGANAQQVYYSRLNDIDESSVYDNSFIKLREVAVNYKILQKRSIELSVNAFARNILIWAQLPDLDPEASQGNNNMAGAFEDYSMPQTASFGFGFNIKF
;
A
#
# COMPACT_ATOMS: atom_id res chain seq x y z
N GLY A 1 -2.96 -32.00 -5.88
CA GLY A 1 -2.25 -31.18 -5.10
C GLY A 1 -2.80 -30.71 -3.75
N HIS A 2 -3.55 -31.55 -2.96
CA HIS A 2 -3.87 -31.26 -1.57
C HIS A 2 -3.01 -32.11 -0.65
N SER A 3 -2.74 -31.64 0.57
CA SER A 3 -2.00 -32.39 1.59
C SER A 3 -2.91 -33.26 2.49
N TRP A 4 -4.08 -33.69 1.98
CA TRP A 4 -5.05 -34.51 2.72
C TRP A 4 -4.87 -36.02 2.52
N GLY A 5 -3.78 -36.45 1.88
CA GLY A 5 -3.44 -37.86 1.66
C GLY A 5 -3.02 -38.60 2.92
N PRO A 6 -2.41 -39.79 2.76
CA PRO A 6 -1.96 -40.61 3.88
C PRO A 6 -0.91 -39.89 4.73
N LYS A 7 -0.73 -40.38 5.97
CA LYS A 7 0.35 -39.88 6.83
C LYS A 7 1.70 -40.13 6.15
N ARG A 8 2.64 -39.21 6.34
CA ARG A 8 3.98 -39.32 5.78
C ARG A 8 4.64 -40.67 6.12
N ALA A 9 4.46 -41.17 7.34
CA ALA A 9 4.97 -42.45 7.77
C ALA A 9 4.40 -43.63 6.95
N ASP A 10 3.21 -43.47 6.39
CA ASP A 10 2.49 -44.51 5.65
C ASP A 10 2.66 -44.40 4.13
N LEU A 11 3.36 -43.39 3.61
CA LEU A 11 3.54 -43.16 2.17
C LEU A 11 4.17 -44.37 1.47
N ALA A 12 5.12 -45.07 2.12
CA ALA A 12 5.71 -46.27 1.55
C ALA A 12 4.70 -47.45 1.41
N ASN A 13 3.61 -47.38 2.15
CA ASN A 13 2.50 -48.39 2.12
C ASN A 13 1.28 -47.89 1.33
N ASP A 14 1.36 -46.73 0.68
CA ASP A 14 0.29 -46.20 -0.15
C ASP A 14 -0.04 -47.17 -1.28
N PRO A 15 -1.32 -47.51 -1.53
CA PRO A 15 -1.71 -48.50 -2.53
C PRO A 15 -1.36 -48.07 -3.96
N THR A 16 -1.22 -46.76 -4.24
CA THR A 16 -0.96 -46.26 -5.60
C THR A 16 0.53 -45.98 -5.82
N TYR A 17 1.20 -45.38 -4.83
CA TYR A 17 2.56 -44.89 -4.97
C TYR A 17 3.59 -45.55 -4.04
N GLY A 18 3.16 -46.35 -3.08
CA GLY A 18 4.04 -46.96 -2.08
C GLY A 18 4.93 -48.05 -2.64
N GLY A 19 6.21 -48.02 -2.32
CA GLY A 19 7.20 -49.00 -2.74
C GLY A 19 7.08 -50.38 -2.07
N ASN A 20 6.33 -50.44 -0.94
CA ASN A 20 6.05 -51.69 -0.23
C ASN A 20 4.85 -52.46 -0.83
N THR A 21 4.01 -51.78 -1.61
CA THR A 21 2.75 -52.35 -2.12
C THR A 21 2.89 -52.91 -3.54
N ASP A 22 1.90 -53.69 -3.97
CA ASP A 22 1.80 -54.15 -5.36
C ASP A 22 0.94 -53.12 -6.14
N ASN A 23 1.59 -52.26 -6.92
CA ASN A 23 0.96 -51.24 -7.74
C ASN A 23 1.62 -51.16 -9.13
N ALA A 24 1.11 -50.30 -10.00
CA ALA A 24 1.60 -50.16 -11.37
C ALA A 24 3.11 -49.83 -11.47
N PHE A 25 3.65 -49.09 -10.51
CA PHE A 25 5.06 -48.69 -10.50
C PHE A 25 5.96 -49.82 -9.99
N THR A 26 5.57 -50.50 -8.90
CA THR A 26 6.34 -51.63 -8.36
C THR A 26 6.25 -52.86 -9.27
N GLN A 27 5.20 -53.06 -10.01
CA GLN A 27 5.10 -54.12 -11.04
C GLN A 27 6.10 -53.87 -12.17
N LYS A 28 6.28 -52.61 -12.58
CA LYS A 28 7.21 -52.24 -13.67
C LYS A 28 8.67 -52.14 -13.23
N MET A 29 8.93 -51.65 -12.03
CA MET A 29 10.28 -51.23 -11.58
C MET A 29 10.83 -52.06 -10.39
N GLY A 30 9.98 -52.99 -9.87
CA GLY A 30 10.32 -53.72 -8.62
C GLY A 30 9.93 -52.96 -7.36
N LYS A 31 9.78 -53.74 -6.26
CA LYS A 31 9.47 -53.15 -4.94
C LYS A 31 10.64 -52.33 -4.41
N ARG A 32 10.35 -51.22 -3.71
CA ARG A 32 11.29 -50.33 -3.08
C ARG A 32 10.91 -50.10 -1.62
N GLN A 33 11.48 -50.92 -0.75
CA GLN A 33 11.17 -50.93 0.69
C GLN A 33 11.39 -49.54 1.32
N GLY A 34 10.38 -49.03 2.04
CA GLY A 34 10.46 -47.77 2.76
C GLY A 34 10.43 -46.53 1.88
N GLN A 35 10.20 -46.66 0.57
CA GLN A 35 10.16 -45.55 -0.40
C GLN A 35 8.76 -45.42 -1.04
N TYR A 36 8.50 -44.29 -1.68
CA TYR A 36 7.30 -44.07 -2.48
C TYR A 36 7.66 -43.39 -3.81
N TYR A 37 6.86 -43.62 -4.82
CA TYR A 37 7.06 -43.12 -6.17
C TYR A 37 6.61 -41.65 -6.27
N VAL A 38 7.45 -40.78 -6.81
CA VAL A 38 7.19 -39.36 -7.05
C VAL A 38 7.25 -39.11 -8.57
N PRO A 39 6.14 -38.92 -9.27
CA PRO A 39 6.11 -38.75 -10.73
C PRO A 39 7.02 -37.63 -11.22
N GLN A 40 7.05 -36.51 -10.52
CA GLN A 40 7.84 -35.33 -10.89
C GLN A 40 9.35 -35.58 -10.86
N ARG A 41 9.82 -36.49 -10.03
CA ARG A 41 11.23 -36.92 -10.05
C ARG A 41 11.55 -37.67 -11.35
N ALA A 42 10.61 -38.54 -11.78
CA ALA A 42 10.75 -39.24 -13.06
C ALA A 42 10.73 -38.30 -14.26
N GLU A 43 9.85 -37.30 -14.25
CA GLU A 43 9.77 -36.28 -15.30
C GLU A 43 11.03 -35.41 -15.38
N ALA A 44 11.72 -35.22 -14.27
CA ALA A 44 12.99 -34.52 -14.19
C ALA A 44 14.22 -35.42 -14.47
N GLY A 45 14.05 -36.68 -14.89
CA GLY A 45 15.16 -37.60 -15.18
C GLY A 45 15.86 -38.16 -13.94
N LEU A 46 15.30 -37.99 -12.73
CA LEU A 46 15.84 -38.49 -11.47
C LEU A 46 15.33 -39.90 -11.14
N ASP A 47 15.97 -40.57 -10.17
CA ASP A 47 15.37 -41.76 -9.53
C ASP A 47 14.02 -41.38 -8.95
N PRO A 48 12.89 -41.97 -9.44
CA PRO A 48 11.55 -41.59 -9.02
C PRO A 48 11.20 -41.96 -7.57
N TRP A 49 12.00 -42.82 -6.94
CA TRP A 49 11.74 -43.30 -5.59
C TRP A 49 12.34 -42.35 -4.53
N ALA A 50 11.50 -41.90 -3.59
CA ALA A 50 11.90 -41.03 -2.51
C ALA A 50 11.58 -41.62 -1.14
N THR A 51 12.43 -41.37 -0.17
CA THR A 51 12.16 -41.69 1.23
C THR A 51 11.23 -40.66 1.84
N PRO A 52 10.17 -41.07 2.57
CA PRO A 52 9.25 -40.14 3.21
C PRO A 52 9.95 -39.23 4.22
N GLN A 53 9.94 -37.92 3.96
CA GLN A 53 10.48 -36.90 4.86
C GLN A 53 9.67 -35.60 4.75
N ALA A 54 9.88 -34.66 5.66
CA ALA A 54 9.28 -33.36 5.61
C ALA A 54 10.24 -32.33 5.02
N TYR A 55 9.73 -31.46 4.17
CA TYR A 55 10.41 -30.34 3.56
C TYR A 55 9.77 -29.03 4.05
N ASP A 56 10.57 -28.04 4.36
CA ASP A 56 10.11 -26.69 4.68
C ASP A 56 10.19 -25.82 3.41
N ASN A 57 9.28 -26.09 2.48
CA ASN A 57 9.27 -25.47 1.16
C ASN A 57 9.23 -23.93 1.21
N ALA A 58 8.60 -23.34 2.23
CA ALA A 58 8.56 -21.90 2.39
C ALA A 58 9.92 -21.35 2.81
N LYS A 59 10.59 -21.99 3.77
CA LYS A 59 11.92 -21.58 4.22
C LYS A 59 12.99 -21.76 3.14
N ASP A 60 12.91 -22.88 2.40
CA ASP A 60 13.88 -23.20 1.36
C ASP A 60 13.75 -22.32 0.11
N PHE A 61 12.60 -21.66 -0.05
CA PHE A 61 12.32 -20.78 -1.19
C PHE A 61 12.87 -19.36 -1.02
N PHE A 62 12.95 -18.87 0.21
CA PHE A 62 13.39 -17.51 0.47
C PHE A 62 14.88 -17.42 0.75
N ASP A 63 15.51 -16.44 0.13
CA ASP A 63 16.92 -16.09 0.32
C ASP A 63 17.09 -14.96 1.34
N THR A 64 18.33 -14.70 1.74
CA THR A 64 18.68 -13.51 2.51
C THR A 64 19.04 -12.38 1.56
N GLY A 65 18.21 -11.35 1.49
CA GLY A 65 18.48 -10.15 0.71
C GLY A 65 19.55 -9.27 1.36
N ILE A 66 20.38 -8.64 0.54
CA ILE A 66 21.43 -7.71 0.97
C ILE A 66 21.14 -6.33 0.39
N THR A 67 21.20 -5.29 1.23
CA THR A 67 21.08 -3.90 0.77
C THR A 67 22.38 -3.16 1.03
N TRP A 68 22.91 -2.53 0.00
CA TRP A 68 24.10 -1.70 0.05
C TRP A 68 23.78 -0.27 -0.40
N SER A 69 24.01 0.74 0.48
CA SER A 69 23.73 2.13 0.17
C SER A 69 24.95 3.00 0.45
N ASN A 70 25.24 3.91 -0.48
CA ASN A 70 26.29 4.92 -0.33
C ASN A 70 25.72 6.29 -0.60
N SER A 71 26.18 7.28 0.11
CA SER A 71 25.86 8.68 -0.13
C SER A 71 27.05 9.60 0.08
N LEU A 72 27.18 10.60 -0.78
CA LEU A 72 28.15 11.67 -0.67
C LEU A 72 27.40 13.00 -0.75
N ASN A 73 27.62 13.87 0.22
CA ASN A 73 27.08 15.22 0.20
C ASN A 73 28.23 16.21 0.39
N VAL A 74 28.38 17.12 -0.57
CA VAL A 74 29.33 18.21 -0.51
C VAL A 74 28.55 19.52 -0.53
N ALA A 75 28.75 20.34 0.51
CA ALA A 75 28.07 21.62 0.63
C ALA A 75 29.08 22.71 1.04
N GLN A 76 28.93 23.90 0.47
CA GLN A 76 29.71 25.06 0.83
C GLN A 76 28.80 26.26 0.99
N MET A 77 29.07 27.04 2.00
CA MET A 77 28.44 28.33 2.25
C MET A 77 29.50 29.44 2.12
N LEU A 78 29.21 30.41 1.28
CA LEU A 78 29.98 31.62 1.07
C LEU A 78 29.16 32.82 1.55
N ASP A 79 29.76 34.00 1.62
CA ASP A 79 29.07 35.21 2.13
C ASP A 79 27.77 35.56 1.42
N LYS A 80 27.72 35.34 0.10
CA LYS A 80 26.54 35.67 -0.74
C LYS A 80 25.91 34.47 -1.44
N SER A 81 26.50 33.31 -1.36
CA SER A 81 25.98 32.12 -2.07
C SER A 81 26.24 30.87 -1.27
N SER A 82 25.38 29.86 -1.51
CA SER A 82 25.57 28.51 -1.02
C SER A 82 25.30 27.53 -2.13
N TYR A 83 25.99 26.41 -2.12
CA TYR A 83 25.72 25.30 -3.04
C TYR A 83 25.90 23.97 -2.34
N SER A 84 25.16 22.98 -2.83
CA SER A 84 25.35 21.60 -2.41
C SER A 84 25.17 20.65 -3.59
N ILE A 85 25.94 19.54 -3.54
CA ILE A 85 25.84 18.40 -4.46
C ILE A 85 25.69 17.16 -3.60
N SER A 86 24.67 16.39 -3.85
CA SER A 86 24.44 15.10 -3.22
C SER A 86 24.39 14.00 -4.27
N LEU A 87 25.15 12.94 -4.03
CA LEU A 87 25.17 11.73 -4.86
C LEU A 87 24.76 10.55 -3.98
N GLY A 88 23.98 9.66 -4.50
CA GLY A 88 23.59 8.45 -3.77
C GLY A 88 23.37 7.27 -4.71
N ASN A 89 23.68 6.10 -4.22
CA ASN A 89 23.26 4.86 -4.84
C ASN A 89 22.77 3.87 -3.79
N THR A 90 21.82 3.04 -4.17
CA THR A 90 21.33 1.89 -3.41
C THR A 90 21.21 0.71 -4.33
N HIS A 91 21.79 -0.40 -3.93
CA HIS A 91 21.60 -1.72 -4.52
C HIS A 91 20.96 -2.62 -3.48
N GLN A 92 19.90 -3.32 -3.85
CA GLN A 92 19.14 -4.20 -2.96
C GLN A 92 18.82 -5.51 -3.67
N ASP A 93 19.26 -6.62 -3.13
CA ASP A 93 18.74 -7.94 -3.48
C ASP A 93 17.45 -8.21 -2.72
N GLY A 94 16.47 -8.79 -3.40
CA GLY A 94 15.23 -9.25 -2.77
C GLY A 94 15.42 -10.56 -2.02
N ILE A 95 14.41 -10.93 -1.24
CA ILE A 95 14.37 -12.26 -0.57
C ILE A 95 13.86 -13.38 -1.48
N ILE A 96 13.41 -13.05 -2.69
CA ILE A 96 13.14 -14.01 -3.76
C ILE A 96 14.26 -13.86 -4.78
N SER A 97 14.87 -14.97 -5.17
CA SER A 97 15.93 -14.99 -6.17
C SER A 97 15.50 -14.25 -7.45
N SER A 98 16.40 -13.55 -8.11
CA SER A 98 16.15 -12.71 -9.29
C SER A 98 15.25 -11.50 -9.07
N THR A 99 14.99 -11.11 -7.83
CA THR A 99 14.33 -9.83 -7.52
C THR A 99 15.30 -8.86 -6.89
N GLY A 100 15.14 -7.57 -7.18
CA GLY A 100 16.05 -6.56 -6.64
C GLY A 100 15.73 -5.16 -7.10
N MET A 101 16.55 -4.20 -6.66
CA MET A 101 16.42 -2.80 -7.01
C MET A 101 17.80 -2.14 -7.10
N ASP A 102 18.01 -1.40 -8.16
CA ASP A 102 19.10 -0.45 -8.31
C ASP A 102 18.56 0.97 -8.39
N ARG A 103 19.11 1.86 -7.57
CA ARG A 103 18.72 3.26 -7.55
C ARG A 103 19.94 4.17 -7.50
N TYR A 104 19.96 5.17 -8.35
CA TYR A 104 20.96 6.24 -8.37
C TYR A 104 20.26 7.58 -8.30
N ASN A 105 20.82 8.51 -7.54
CA ASN A 105 20.30 9.85 -7.41
C ASN A 105 21.40 10.89 -7.38
N VAL A 106 21.13 12.01 -8.04
CA VAL A 106 21.96 13.21 -8.05
C VAL A 106 21.08 14.39 -7.71
N LYS A 107 21.52 15.21 -6.78
CA LYS A 107 20.89 16.48 -6.43
C LYS A 107 21.91 17.59 -6.46
N VAL A 108 21.55 18.70 -7.10
CA VAL A 108 22.35 19.93 -7.10
C VAL A 108 21.44 21.08 -6.64
N SER A 109 21.92 21.90 -5.74
CA SER A 109 21.22 23.13 -5.36
C SER A 109 22.21 24.29 -5.19
N ALA A 110 21.76 25.47 -5.55
CA ALA A 110 22.51 26.69 -5.33
C ALA A 110 21.55 27.85 -5.03
N ASP A 111 21.96 28.72 -4.12
CA ASP A 111 21.26 29.93 -3.76
C ASP A 111 22.29 31.11 -3.73
N THR A 112 21.88 32.26 -4.23
CA THR A 112 22.75 33.44 -4.26
C THR A 112 21.99 34.73 -4.00
N LYS A 113 22.63 35.63 -3.28
CA LYS A 113 22.21 37.03 -3.14
C LYS A 113 22.81 37.84 -4.29
N LEU A 114 21.98 38.23 -5.24
CA LEU A 114 22.37 39.01 -6.42
C LEU A 114 22.67 40.47 -6.00
N THR A 115 21.80 40.99 -5.13
CA THR A 115 21.96 42.32 -4.50
C THR A 115 21.49 42.23 -3.05
N ASN A 116 21.45 43.36 -2.33
CA ASN A 116 20.89 43.40 -0.98
C ASN A 116 19.41 43.02 -0.94
N ASN A 117 18.69 43.23 -2.02
CA ASN A 117 17.25 43.01 -2.13
C ASN A 117 16.88 41.78 -2.97
N TRP A 118 17.73 41.37 -3.91
CA TRP A 118 17.43 40.28 -4.83
C TRP A 118 18.23 39.02 -4.49
N SER A 119 17.53 37.91 -4.44
CA SER A 119 18.12 36.58 -4.35
C SER A 119 17.51 35.65 -5.43
N SER A 120 18.27 34.65 -5.82
CA SER A 120 17.86 33.66 -6.76
C SER A 120 18.49 32.33 -6.36
N GLY A 121 17.83 31.25 -6.71
CA GLY A 121 18.36 29.90 -6.48
C GLY A 121 17.68 28.88 -7.36
N PHE A 122 18.27 27.69 -7.39
CA PHE A 122 17.70 26.55 -8.09
C PHE A 122 17.99 25.25 -7.32
N THR A 123 17.12 24.28 -7.56
CA THR A 123 17.34 22.89 -7.15
C THR A 123 17.04 22.01 -8.34
N ALA A 124 17.91 21.04 -8.62
CA ALA A 124 17.72 20.03 -9.64
C ALA A 124 18.02 18.65 -9.06
N ASN A 125 17.14 17.69 -9.33
CA ASN A 125 17.29 16.32 -8.90
C ASN A 125 17.10 15.41 -10.11
N TYR A 126 17.93 14.38 -10.20
CA TYR A 126 17.75 13.30 -11.15
C TYR A 126 17.82 11.97 -10.40
N ILE A 127 16.85 11.10 -10.65
CA ILE A 127 16.76 9.77 -10.03
C ILE A 127 16.49 8.76 -11.14
N THR A 128 17.25 7.67 -11.13
CA THR A 128 16.93 6.49 -11.90
C THR A 128 16.76 5.31 -10.97
N THR A 129 15.75 4.49 -11.21
CA THR A 129 15.44 3.30 -10.44
C THR A 129 15.08 2.18 -11.38
N SER A 130 15.72 1.03 -11.22
CA SER A 130 15.40 -0.23 -11.92
C SER A 130 15.01 -1.28 -10.89
N ILE A 131 13.89 -1.96 -11.07
CA ILE A 131 13.35 -2.95 -10.16
C ILE A 131 13.02 -4.23 -10.92
N ASP A 132 13.60 -5.35 -10.48
CA ASP A 132 13.16 -6.69 -10.87
C ASP A 132 12.17 -7.20 -9.81
N LYS A 133 10.97 -7.57 -10.27
CA LYS A 133 9.82 -7.91 -9.39
C LYS A 133 9.44 -9.38 -9.53
N ALA A 134 8.76 -9.90 -8.51
CA ALA A 134 8.04 -11.16 -8.56
C ALA A 134 6.53 -10.90 -8.55
N VAL A 135 5.77 -11.75 -9.25
CA VAL A 135 4.31 -11.74 -9.15
C VAL A 135 3.90 -12.32 -7.81
N THR A 136 3.12 -11.56 -7.07
CA THR A 136 2.45 -11.96 -5.84
C THR A 136 0.95 -12.15 -6.12
N SER A 137 0.12 -12.43 -5.11
CA SER A 137 -1.30 -12.74 -5.23
C SER A 137 -1.62 -14.15 -5.73
N GLY A 138 -2.89 -14.40 -5.99
CA GLY A 138 -3.42 -15.73 -6.34
C GLY A 138 -2.82 -16.41 -7.57
N ASN A 139 -2.16 -15.67 -8.46
CA ASN A 139 -1.42 -16.20 -9.61
C ASN A 139 0.11 -16.13 -9.42
N GLY A 140 0.55 -15.74 -8.23
CA GLY A 140 1.95 -15.53 -7.93
C GLY A 140 2.70 -16.77 -7.41
N LEU A 141 3.99 -16.60 -7.22
CA LEU A 141 4.91 -17.66 -6.78
C LEU A 141 4.54 -18.23 -5.42
N LEU A 142 4.14 -17.37 -4.47
CA LEU A 142 3.88 -17.77 -3.09
C LEU A 142 2.71 -18.74 -2.95
N ARG A 143 1.73 -18.69 -3.86
CA ARG A 143 0.64 -19.66 -3.87
C ARG A 143 1.12 -21.08 -4.07
N THR A 144 2.06 -21.30 -4.98
CA THR A 144 2.66 -22.60 -5.20
C THR A 144 3.51 -23.06 -4.03
N VAL A 145 4.33 -22.14 -3.50
CA VAL A 145 5.23 -22.41 -2.37
C VAL A 145 4.46 -22.79 -1.12
N TYR A 146 3.47 -21.99 -0.72
CA TYR A 146 2.70 -22.23 0.52
C TYR A 146 1.70 -23.37 0.40
N ALA A 147 1.25 -23.70 -0.81
CA ALA A 147 0.35 -24.83 -1.04
C ALA A 147 1.07 -26.16 -1.26
N ALA A 148 2.40 -26.17 -1.35
CA ALA A 148 3.17 -27.40 -1.54
C ALA A 148 3.02 -28.33 -0.33
N PRO A 149 2.67 -29.61 -0.53
CA PRO A 149 2.62 -30.58 0.55
C PRO A 149 3.99 -30.72 1.23
N PRO A 150 4.06 -30.84 2.56
CA PRO A 150 5.35 -31.03 3.26
C PRO A 150 6.12 -32.28 2.83
N SER A 151 5.48 -33.25 2.17
CA SER A 151 6.14 -34.43 1.61
C SER A 151 6.79 -34.20 0.24
N TYR A 152 6.53 -33.06 -0.40
CA TYR A 152 7.05 -32.72 -1.72
C TYR A 152 8.29 -31.82 -1.60
N ASP A 153 9.36 -32.23 -2.26
CA ASP A 153 10.64 -31.50 -2.30
C ASP A 153 10.59 -30.47 -3.45
N LEU A 154 10.07 -29.28 -3.14
CA LEU A 154 9.91 -28.23 -4.15
C LEU A 154 11.24 -27.67 -4.65
N ALA A 155 12.23 -27.56 -3.76
CA ALA A 155 13.57 -27.06 -4.08
C ALA A 155 14.48 -28.10 -4.71
N GLY A 156 14.36 -29.37 -4.28
CA GLY A 156 15.28 -30.42 -4.70
C GLY A 156 14.87 -31.17 -5.97
N ILE A 157 13.61 -31.03 -6.42
CA ILE A 157 13.14 -31.58 -7.69
C ILE A 157 13.29 -30.50 -8.76
N PRO A 158 14.02 -30.75 -9.88
CA PRO A 158 14.15 -29.78 -10.96
C PRO A 158 12.79 -29.22 -11.40
N SER A 159 12.74 -27.92 -11.57
CA SER A 159 11.52 -27.16 -11.90
C SER A 159 10.99 -27.43 -13.32
N HIS A 160 11.76 -28.12 -14.15
CA HIS A 160 11.47 -28.43 -15.55
C HIS A 160 11.60 -29.92 -15.86
N VAL A 161 10.98 -30.33 -16.93
CA VAL A 161 11.10 -31.70 -17.48
C VAL A 161 12.54 -31.89 -18.01
N ASP A 162 13.07 -33.11 -17.85
CA ASP A 162 14.44 -33.44 -18.28
C ASP A 162 14.72 -33.02 -19.73
N GLY A 163 15.83 -32.31 -19.91
CA GLY A 163 16.27 -31.80 -21.21
C GLY A 163 15.45 -30.67 -21.83
N ASN A 164 14.41 -30.15 -21.13
CA ASN A 164 13.58 -29.06 -21.67
C ASN A 164 13.29 -27.96 -20.63
N PRO A 165 14.08 -26.90 -20.57
CA PRO A 165 13.94 -25.81 -19.58
C PRO A 165 12.63 -25.02 -19.73
N TYR A 166 11.92 -25.13 -20.84
CA TYR A 166 10.67 -24.39 -21.12
C TYR A 166 9.40 -25.20 -20.82
N THR A 167 9.54 -26.48 -20.46
CA THR A 167 8.43 -27.32 -20.00
C THR A 167 8.54 -27.50 -18.50
N GLN A 168 7.64 -26.87 -17.77
CA GLN A 168 7.68 -26.90 -16.31
C GLN A 168 7.30 -28.27 -15.74
N ASN A 169 7.92 -28.61 -14.64
CA ASN A 169 7.64 -29.76 -13.81
C ASN A 169 6.96 -29.30 -12.53
N SER A 170 5.65 -29.49 -12.43
CA SER A 170 4.87 -28.98 -11.31
C SER A 170 4.08 -30.10 -10.61
N PHE A 171 3.99 -30.02 -9.28
CA PHE A 171 3.11 -30.91 -8.51
C PHE A 171 1.62 -30.61 -8.70
N ARG A 172 1.30 -29.48 -9.32
CA ARG A 172 -0.06 -29.03 -9.59
C ARG A 172 -0.14 -28.40 -10.98
N GLY A 173 -0.83 -29.07 -11.91
CA GLY A 173 -0.86 -28.71 -13.32
C GLY A 173 -1.57 -27.41 -13.68
N SER A 174 -2.23 -26.73 -12.73
CA SER A 174 -2.91 -25.43 -12.96
C SER A 174 -2.15 -24.22 -12.46
N PHE A 175 -0.98 -24.42 -11.82
CA PHE A 175 -0.15 -23.34 -11.31
C PHE A 175 1.29 -23.53 -11.78
N ASP A 176 1.96 -22.41 -12.03
CA ASP A 176 3.36 -22.45 -12.40
C ASP A 176 4.21 -22.93 -11.22
N ASN A 177 5.20 -23.77 -11.48
CA ASN A 177 6.24 -24.07 -10.50
C ASN A 177 6.97 -22.78 -10.18
N ALA A 178 7.14 -22.46 -8.89
CA ALA A 178 7.68 -21.17 -8.46
C ALA A 178 9.14 -20.95 -8.95
N TYR A 179 9.99 -21.96 -8.91
CA TYR A 179 11.38 -21.89 -9.41
C TYR A 179 11.41 -21.73 -10.93
N TRP A 180 10.58 -22.49 -11.65
CA TRP A 180 10.46 -22.36 -13.11
C TRP A 180 10.00 -20.97 -13.50
N ALA A 181 9.01 -20.42 -12.78
CA ALA A 181 8.47 -19.10 -13.05
C ALA A 181 9.50 -17.98 -12.82
N MET A 182 10.36 -18.10 -11.81
CA MET A 182 11.46 -17.14 -11.60
C MET A 182 12.47 -17.13 -12.73
N GLU A 183 12.71 -18.26 -13.37
CA GLU A 183 13.66 -18.38 -14.48
C GLU A 183 13.07 -17.93 -15.82
N ASN A 184 11.78 -18.17 -16.05
CA ASN A 184 11.12 -18.01 -17.35
C ASN A 184 10.20 -16.80 -17.48
N ASN A 185 9.73 -16.24 -16.36
CA ASN A 185 8.92 -15.02 -16.34
C ASN A 185 9.81 -13.81 -16.03
N LYS A 186 9.41 -12.64 -16.51
CA LYS A 186 10.15 -11.39 -16.26
C LYS A 186 9.18 -10.26 -15.93
N PHE A 187 9.43 -9.58 -14.80
CA PHE A 187 8.65 -8.43 -14.35
C PHE A 187 9.61 -7.32 -13.95
N THR A 188 9.66 -6.24 -14.72
CA THR A 188 10.57 -5.14 -14.46
C THR A 188 9.85 -3.80 -14.43
N GLU A 189 10.44 -2.86 -13.72
CA GLU A 189 10.00 -1.48 -13.66
C GLU A 189 11.22 -0.55 -13.69
N ASP A 190 11.33 0.26 -14.76
CA ASP A 190 12.39 1.23 -14.92
C ASP A 190 11.81 2.64 -14.86
N THR A 191 12.29 3.46 -13.93
CA THR A 191 11.85 4.85 -13.76
C THR A 191 13.02 5.80 -13.85
N ASN A 192 12.88 6.82 -14.71
CA ASN A 192 13.78 7.94 -14.82
C ASN A 192 13.01 9.22 -14.49
N ARG A 193 13.47 10.00 -13.51
CA ARG A 193 12.79 11.19 -13.03
C ARG A 193 13.75 12.36 -12.89
N PHE A 194 13.36 13.48 -13.46
CA PHE A 194 13.98 14.77 -13.23
C PHE A 194 12.96 15.72 -12.60
N PHE A 195 13.35 16.36 -11.50
CA PHE A 195 12.52 17.40 -10.90
C PHE A 195 13.38 18.50 -10.29
N GLY A 196 12.84 19.69 -10.34
CA GLY A 196 13.55 20.83 -9.80
C GLY A 196 12.79 22.14 -9.99
N ASN A 197 13.37 23.18 -9.48
CA ASN A 197 12.81 24.53 -9.59
C ASN A 197 13.91 25.58 -9.67
N VAL A 198 13.52 26.73 -10.16
CA VAL A 198 14.30 27.97 -10.12
C VAL A 198 13.40 29.06 -9.57
N TYR A 199 13.96 29.94 -8.75
CA TYR A 199 13.23 31.06 -8.20
C TYR A 199 14.01 32.37 -8.26
N ALA A 200 13.26 33.46 -8.25
CA ALA A 200 13.75 34.81 -7.95
C ALA A 200 12.92 35.38 -6.81
N SER A 201 13.59 36.05 -5.87
CA SER A 201 12.94 36.67 -4.73
C SER A 201 13.46 38.09 -4.55
N TYR A 202 12.51 39.00 -4.31
CA TYR A 202 12.77 40.37 -3.97
C TYR A 202 12.34 40.65 -2.54
N GLN A 203 13.21 41.22 -1.72
CA GLN A 203 12.91 41.55 -0.34
C GLN A 203 13.30 43.01 -0.06
N THR A 204 12.40 43.72 0.64
CA THR A 204 12.70 45.08 1.11
C THR A 204 12.01 45.32 2.46
N ASP A 205 12.61 46.16 3.27
CA ASP A 205 12.06 46.67 4.54
C ASP A 205 11.60 48.13 4.45
N PHE A 206 11.64 48.74 3.24
CA PHE A 206 11.35 50.14 2.99
C PHE A 206 12.18 51.14 3.85
N GLY A 207 13.33 50.73 4.36
CA GLY A 207 14.16 51.53 5.26
C GLY A 207 13.64 51.62 6.69
N THR A 208 12.72 50.71 7.09
CA THR A 208 12.16 50.62 8.44
C THR A 208 12.22 49.19 8.96
N THR A 209 12.26 49.02 10.29
CA THR A 209 12.24 47.68 10.91
C THR A 209 10.82 47.10 11.02
N ASN A 210 9.80 47.94 10.80
CA ASN A 210 8.41 47.58 11.05
C ASN A 210 7.70 46.98 9.85
N HIS A 211 8.28 47.06 8.65
CA HIS A 211 7.69 46.61 7.42
C HIS A 211 8.67 45.73 6.68
N LYS A 212 8.20 44.55 6.24
CA LYS A 212 8.96 43.66 5.35
C LYS A 212 8.08 43.18 4.23
N LEU A 213 8.55 43.35 3.00
CA LEU A 213 7.92 42.81 1.81
C LEU A 213 8.84 41.76 1.21
N ASN A 214 8.31 40.61 0.91
CA ASN A 214 8.97 39.56 0.16
C ASN A 214 8.10 39.13 -1.00
N ALA A 215 8.56 39.31 -2.23
CA ALA A 215 7.92 38.79 -3.44
C ALA A 215 8.79 37.68 -4.02
N LYS A 216 8.25 36.48 -4.18
CA LYS A 216 8.97 35.32 -4.72
C LYS A 216 8.19 34.75 -5.88
N TYR A 217 8.88 34.56 -6.99
CA TYR A 217 8.38 33.82 -8.15
C TYR A 217 9.21 32.56 -8.37
N MET A 218 8.55 31.44 -8.47
CA MET A 218 9.17 30.13 -8.65
C MET A 218 8.54 29.40 -9.82
N VAL A 219 9.36 28.79 -10.64
CA VAL A 219 8.95 27.85 -11.69
C VAL A 219 9.57 26.49 -11.39
N GLY A 220 8.75 25.46 -11.40
CA GLY A 220 9.16 24.08 -11.15
C GLY A 220 8.73 23.14 -12.27
N VAL A 221 9.45 22.04 -12.38
CA VAL A 221 9.14 20.93 -13.25
C VAL A 221 9.35 19.61 -12.49
N ASP A 222 8.46 18.66 -12.72
CA ASP A 222 8.61 17.26 -12.32
C ASP A 222 8.24 16.40 -13.52
N ALA A 223 9.25 15.76 -14.11
CA ALA A 223 9.09 14.97 -15.32
C ALA A 223 9.68 13.57 -15.09
N TYR A 224 8.89 12.54 -15.37
CA TYR A 224 9.37 11.16 -15.26
C TYR A 224 8.77 10.26 -16.32
N THR A 225 9.53 9.23 -16.67
CA THR A 225 9.08 8.09 -17.45
C THR A 225 9.17 6.85 -16.61
N THR A 226 8.12 6.03 -16.60
CA THR A 226 8.16 4.69 -16.04
C THR A 226 7.84 3.70 -17.13
N HIS A 227 8.66 2.68 -17.25
CA HIS A 227 8.53 1.60 -18.22
C HIS A 227 8.41 0.28 -17.49
N TYR A 228 7.35 -0.49 -17.82
CA TYR A 228 7.08 -1.81 -17.26
C TYR A 228 7.19 -2.87 -18.35
N VAL A 229 7.76 -4.00 -17.99
CA VAL A 229 7.71 -5.23 -18.76
C VAL A 229 7.18 -6.33 -17.87
N ASP A 230 5.99 -6.81 -18.18
CA ASP A 230 5.34 -7.94 -17.48
C ASP A 230 5.21 -9.10 -18.49
N SER A 231 6.01 -10.14 -18.30
CA SER A 231 6.11 -11.24 -19.24
C SER A 231 6.01 -12.61 -18.55
N TYR A 232 5.12 -13.44 -19.07
CA TYR A 232 5.02 -14.86 -18.76
C TYR A 232 5.67 -15.66 -19.89
N GLY A 233 6.60 -16.54 -19.54
CA GLY A 233 7.35 -17.35 -20.48
C GLY A 233 6.50 -18.36 -21.25
N TYR A 234 7.04 -18.89 -22.34
CA TYR A 234 6.47 -20.02 -23.06
C TYR A 234 6.43 -21.24 -22.13
N GLY A 235 5.26 -21.84 -21.95
CA GLY A 235 5.01 -22.93 -20.99
C GLY A 235 4.35 -22.48 -19.68
N SER A 236 4.18 -21.16 -19.43
CA SER A 236 3.45 -20.66 -18.25
C SER A 236 1.97 -20.94 -18.34
N ASN A 237 1.40 -21.51 -17.28
CA ASN A 237 -0.05 -21.72 -17.16
C ASN A 237 -0.81 -20.39 -17.14
N THR A 238 -0.27 -19.38 -16.47
CA THR A 238 -0.84 -18.02 -16.42
C THR A 238 -0.78 -17.36 -17.79
N GLY A 239 0.28 -17.56 -18.55
CA GLY A 239 0.45 -17.08 -19.92
C GLY A 239 -0.26 -17.92 -20.98
N GLY A 240 -1.25 -18.72 -20.62
CA GLY A 240 -2.03 -19.55 -21.56
C GLY A 240 -1.25 -20.68 -22.22
N GLY A 241 -0.14 -21.12 -21.64
CA GLY A 241 0.72 -22.20 -22.13
C GLY A 241 1.72 -21.78 -23.20
N ARG A 242 1.48 -20.66 -23.89
CA ARG A 242 2.36 -20.15 -24.97
C ARG A 242 2.95 -18.79 -24.68
N GLY A 243 2.79 -18.29 -23.46
CA GLY A 243 3.33 -17.04 -23.01
C GLY A 243 2.59 -15.78 -23.47
N GLN A 244 2.86 -14.70 -22.76
CA GLN A 244 2.34 -13.37 -23.04
C GLN A 244 3.29 -12.31 -22.55
N ILE A 245 3.19 -11.10 -23.10
CA ILE A 245 3.97 -9.94 -22.70
C ILE A 245 3.12 -8.68 -22.73
N GLU A 246 3.31 -7.83 -21.73
CA GLU A 246 2.82 -6.48 -21.66
C GLU A 246 4.01 -5.52 -21.50
N ASN A 247 4.21 -4.63 -22.49
CA ASN A 247 5.11 -3.49 -22.35
C ASN A 247 4.26 -2.25 -22.20
N TYR A 248 4.37 -1.56 -21.10
CA TYR A 248 3.56 -0.37 -20.87
C TYR A 248 4.30 0.65 -20.02
N GLY A 249 3.83 1.87 -20.08
CA GLY A 249 4.44 2.91 -19.27
C GLY A 249 3.76 4.25 -19.40
N TRP A 250 4.29 5.17 -18.63
CA TRP A 250 3.83 6.54 -18.59
C TRP A 250 5.00 7.51 -18.76
N THR A 251 4.76 8.55 -19.55
CA THR A 251 5.55 9.78 -19.51
C THR A 251 4.69 10.84 -18.83
N ASN A 252 5.15 11.36 -17.70
CA ASN A 252 4.46 12.40 -16.95
C ASN A 252 5.33 13.64 -16.91
N ALA A 253 4.73 14.80 -17.09
CA ALA A 253 5.39 16.09 -16.88
C ALA A 253 4.42 17.04 -16.19
N THR A 254 4.79 17.50 -15.00
CA THR A 254 4.05 18.51 -14.25
C THR A 254 4.89 19.78 -14.20
N TYR A 255 4.28 20.88 -14.61
CA TYR A 255 4.85 22.22 -14.55
C TYR A 255 4.11 23.01 -13.50
N ASN A 256 4.86 23.68 -12.66
CA ASN A 256 4.34 24.53 -11.60
C ASN A 256 4.88 25.95 -11.74
N SER A 257 4.02 26.94 -11.60
CA SER A 257 4.37 28.36 -11.50
C SER A 257 3.72 28.92 -10.25
N LEU A 258 4.51 29.47 -9.35
CA LEU A 258 4.05 29.99 -8.08
C LEU A 258 4.61 31.41 -7.85
N LEU A 259 3.69 32.37 -7.78
CA LEU A 259 3.98 33.72 -7.31
C LEU A 259 3.43 33.88 -5.91
N THR A 260 4.27 34.35 -4.97
CA THR A 260 3.83 34.74 -3.62
C THR A 260 4.33 36.13 -3.30
N ILE A 261 3.49 36.94 -2.69
CA ILE A 261 3.84 38.24 -2.14
C ILE A 261 3.46 38.19 -0.66
N ASN A 262 4.46 38.28 0.19
CA ASN A 262 4.31 38.28 1.64
C ASN A 262 4.65 39.66 2.19
N TYR A 263 3.78 40.17 3.04
CA TYR A 263 3.95 41.44 3.72
C TYR A 263 3.80 41.25 5.22
N ASP A 264 4.89 41.55 5.95
CA ASP A 264 4.93 41.53 7.40
C ASP A 264 4.94 42.99 7.93
N TRP A 265 4.01 43.28 8.82
CA TRP A 265 3.86 44.56 9.45
C TRP A 265 3.82 44.44 10.99
N HIS A 266 4.86 44.92 11.63
CA HIS A 266 4.91 45.15 13.08
C HIS A 266 4.23 46.50 13.36
N ILE A 267 2.93 46.50 13.63
CA ILE A 267 2.14 47.72 13.82
C ILE A 267 2.64 48.50 15.05
N ASN A 268 2.84 47.76 16.15
CA ASN A 268 3.40 48.24 17.39
C ASN A 268 3.90 47.04 18.24
N GLU A 269 4.28 47.27 19.51
CA GLU A 269 4.78 46.22 20.41
C GLU A 269 3.72 45.10 20.67
N ASP A 270 2.44 45.45 20.59
CA ASP A 270 1.33 44.52 20.84
C ASP A 270 0.82 43.82 19.57
N TRP A 271 0.84 44.48 18.40
CA TRP A 271 0.18 44.01 17.19
C TRP A 271 1.13 43.71 16.04
N GLY A 272 1.01 42.52 15.52
CA GLY A 272 1.65 42.10 14.28
C GLY A 272 0.61 41.66 13.24
N LEU A 273 0.87 41.95 11.97
CA LEU A 273 0.06 41.53 10.82
C LEU A 273 1.00 40.89 9.79
N ASN A 274 0.61 39.71 9.32
CA ASN A 274 1.21 39.08 8.16
C ASN A 274 0.12 38.88 7.09
N ALA A 275 0.40 39.27 5.86
CA ALA A 275 -0.50 39.05 4.72
C ALA A 275 0.26 38.40 3.57
N VAL A 276 -0.30 37.36 3.02
CA VAL A 276 0.21 36.67 1.83
C VAL A 276 -0.85 36.69 0.75
N VAL A 277 -0.47 37.03 -0.47
CA VAL A 277 -1.28 36.81 -1.66
C VAL A 277 -0.46 36.00 -2.68
N GLY A 278 -1.11 35.15 -3.42
CA GLY A 278 -0.40 34.32 -4.38
C GLY A 278 -1.26 33.85 -5.54
N ASN A 279 -0.55 33.42 -6.57
CA ASN A 279 -1.10 32.73 -7.72
C ASN A 279 -0.30 31.47 -7.99
N GLU A 280 -0.97 30.39 -8.23
CA GLU A 280 -0.39 29.11 -8.58
C GLU A 280 -1.01 28.57 -9.87
N ILE A 281 -0.16 28.12 -10.77
CA ILE A 281 -0.56 27.42 -11.99
C ILE A 281 0.13 26.06 -12.00
N ILE A 282 -0.67 25.01 -12.06
CA ILE A 282 -0.19 23.64 -12.21
C ILE A 282 -0.73 23.10 -13.51
N GLN A 283 0.15 22.58 -14.36
CA GLN A 283 -0.23 21.86 -15.56
C GLN A 283 0.41 20.48 -15.56
N SER A 284 -0.42 19.46 -15.67
CA SER A 284 0.02 18.07 -15.81
C SER A 284 -0.24 17.56 -17.21
N ASN A 285 0.77 16.98 -17.82
CA ASN A 285 0.70 16.27 -19.09
C ASN A 285 1.07 14.82 -18.81
N ARG A 286 0.23 13.89 -19.23
CA ARG A 286 0.48 12.45 -19.08
C ARG A 286 0.23 11.77 -20.40
N LYS A 287 1.16 10.92 -20.80
CA LYS A 287 1.05 10.03 -21.95
C LYS A 287 1.25 8.60 -21.46
N LYS A 288 0.33 7.71 -21.82
CA LYS A 288 0.42 6.26 -21.63
C LYS A 288 0.65 5.61 -22.98
N TYR A 289 1.48 4.61 -23.03
CA TYR A 289 1.52 3.63 -24.11
C TYR A 289 1.34 2.24 -23.49
N TYR A 290 0.78 1.33 -24.27
CA TYR A 290 0.52 -0.05 -23.87
C TYR A 290 0.66 -0.95 -25.10
N GLU A 291 1.47 -1.98 -24.98
CA GLU A 291 1.68 -3.02 -25.98
C GLU A 291 1.41 -4.37 -25.33
N TYR A 292 0.58 -5.15 -25.95
CA TYR A 292 0.21 -6.48 -25.48
C TYR A 292 0.48 -7.50 -26.58
N GLY A 293 1.13 -8.63 -26.21
CA GLY A 293 1.43 -9.73 -27.11
C GLY A 293 1.15 -11.07 -26.48
N THR A 294 0.55 -11.98 -27.24
CA THR A 294 0.26 -13.34 -26.80
C THR A 294 0.70 -14.40 -27.82
N ASN A 295 0.84 -15.63 -27.33
CA ASN A 295 1.18 -16.80 -28.12
C ASN A 295 2.52 -16.65 -28.83
N TYR A 296 3.61 -16.79 -28.09
CA TYR A 296 4.96 -16.79 -28.64
C TYR A 296 5.14 -17.88 -29.71
N ASN A 297 5.87 -17.56 -30.77
CA ASN A 297 6.21 -18.50 -31.83
C ASN A 297 7.16 -19.59 -31.34
N PHE A 298 8.08 -19.26 -30.43
CA PHE A 298 9.06 -20.18 -29.87
C PHE A 298 9.47 -19.77 -28.44
N PRO A 299 9.96 -20.70 -27.63
CA PRO A 299 10.39 -20.44 -26.26
C PRO A 299 11.70 -19.67 -26.16
N GLY A 300 12.00 -19.10 -24.99
CA GLY A 300 13.29 -18.51 -24.62
C GLY A 300 13.48 -17.07 -25.09
N TRP A 301 12.48 -16.45 -25.73
CA TRP A 301 12.53 -15.04 -26.12
C TRP A 301 11.20 -14.34 -25.79
N ASN A 302 11.10 -13.83 -24.58
CA ASN A 302 9.94 -13.09 -24.09
C ASN A 302 9.97 -11.67 -24.67
N HIS A 303 9.47 -11.50 -25.90
CA HIS A 303 9.52 -10.24 -26.63
C HIS A 303 8.26 -10.06 -27.46
N ILE A 304 7.80 -8.79 -27.61
CA ILE A 304 6.59 -8.47 -28.37
C ILE A 304 6.63 -8.99 -29.78
N ASN A 305 7.78 -8.93 -30.46
CA ASN A 305 7.93 -9.44 -31.82
C ASN A 305 7.86 -10.96 -31.95
N ASN A 306 7.98 -11.70 -30.84
CA ASN A 306 7.78 -13.13 -30.79
C ASN A 306 6.31 -13.54 -30.64
N ALA A 307 5.44 -12.59 -30.30
CA ALA A 307 4.01 -12.84 -30.12
C ALA A 307 3.29 -12.87 -31.48
N THR A 308 2.42 -13.88 -31.68
CA THR A 308 1.61 -14.02 -32.89
C THR A 308 0.44 -13.05 -32.96
N THR A 309 -0.07 -12.63 -31.80
CA THR A 309 -1.12 -11.60 -31.67
C THR A 309 -0.53 -10.42 -30.91
N GLN A 310 -0.62 -9.24 -31.51
CA GLN A 310 -0.09 -7.99 -30.93
C GLN A 310 -1.16 -6.91 -30.94
N GLN A 311 -1.17 -6.07 -29.91
CA GLN A 311 -2.08 -4.93 -29.77
C GLN A 311 -1.33 -3.76 -29.16
N THR A 312 -1.73 -2.56 -29.55
CA THR A 312 -1.13 -1.32 -29.04
C THR A 312 -2.21 -0.31 -28.72
N GLU A 313 -1.99 0.45 -27.64
CA GLU A 313 -2.85 1.57 -27.24
C GLU A 313 -1.98 2.78 -26.88
N GLU A 314 -2.50 3.97 -27.14
CA GLU A 314 -1.89 5.24 -26.71
C GLU A 314 -2.99 6.14 -26.16
N GLU A 315 -2.73 6.73 -24.98
CA GLU A 315 -3.63 7.69 -24.35
C GLU A 315 -2.85 8.92 -23.89
N THR A 316 -3.46 10.09 -24.00
CA THR A 316 -2.87 11.36 -23.57
C THR A 316 -3.88 12.16 -22.75
N TRP A 317 -3.44 12.61 -21.56
CA TRP A 317 -4.22 13.48 -20.69
C TRP A 317 -3.48 14.78 -20.45
N LYS A 318 -4.24 15.86 -20.42
CA LYS A 318 -3.73 17.18 -20.03
C LYS A 318 -4.75 17.82 -19.10
N ASN A 319 -4.29 18.30 -17.97
CA ASN A 319 -5.11 19.10 -17.07
C ASN A 319 -4.34 20.34 -16.59
N ARG A 320 -5.09 21.36 -16.22
CA ARG A 320 -4.55 22.59 -15.67
C ARG A 320 -5.43 23.10 -14.54
N THR A 321 -4.77 23.52 -13.47
CA THR A 321 -5.37 24.24 -12.36
C THR A 321 -4.72 25.61 -12.25
N VAL A 322 -5.55 26.65 -12.11
CA VAL A 322 -5.10 28.02 -11.82
C VAL A 322 -5.73 28.44 -10.51
N GLY A 323 -4.92 28.70 -9.50
CA GLY A 323 -5.34 29.09 -8.17
C GLY A 323 -4.90 30.51 -7.81
N PHE A 324 -5.80 31.24 -7.18
CA PHE A 324 -5.48 32.51 -6.49
C PHE A 324 -5.78 32.32 -5.01
N PHE A 325 -4.87 32.71 -4.17
CA PHE A 325 -5.04 32.54 -2.73
C PHE A 325 -4.57 33.76 -1.95
N GLY A 326 -5.16 33.91 -0.78
CA GLY A 326 -4.75 34.93 0.17
C GLY A 326 -4.84 34.40 1.60
N ASN A 327 -3.94 34.87 2.43
CA ASN A 327 -3.89 34.58 3.85
C ASN A 327 -3.60 35.88 4.60
N VAL A 328 -4.33 36.11 5.68
CA VAL A 328 -4.06 37.22 6.60
C VAL A 328 -4.02 36.66 8.01
N SER A 329 -2.90 36.88 8.69
CA SER A 329 -2.67 36.45 10.07
C SER A 329 -2.43 37.68 10.94
N ALA A 330 -3.21 37.87 11.97
CA ALA A 330 -3.04 38.88 12.99
C ALA A 330 -2.57 38.25 14.31
N SER A 331 -1.60 38.84 14.95
CA SER A 331 -1.12 38.48 16.30
C SER A 331 -1.26 39.65 17.28
N TYR A 332 -1.71 39.33 18.49
CA TYR A 332 -1.83 40.28 19.57
C TYR A 332 -1.02 39.79 20.80
N ARG A 333 -0.04 40.58 21.22
CA ARG A 333 0.84 40.31 22.39
C ARG A 333 1.47 38.91 22.41
N ASN A 334 1.72 38.31 21.25
CA ASN A 334 2.15 36.90 21.15
C ASN A 334 1.20 35.91 21.86
N MET A 335 0.02 36.36 22.22
CA MET A 335 -0.98 35.62 23.00
C MET A 335 -2.14 35.14 22.12
N LEU A 336 -2.70 36.04 21.32
CA LEU A 336 -3.83 35.75 20.43
C LEU A 336 -3.38 35.75 18.97
N TYR A 337 -3.81 34.77 18.22
CA TYR A 337 -3.54 34.62 16.80
C TYR A 337 -4.84 34.36 16.08
N LEU A 338 -5.08 35.07 14.99
CA LEU A 338 -6.22 34.86 14.09
C LEU A 338 -5.69 34.79 12.67
N THR A 339 -6.06 33.72 11.95
CA THR A 339 -5.68 33.53 10.56
C THR A 339 -6.93 33.32 9.71
N LEU A 340 -7.04 34.09 8.63
CA LEU A 340 -8.06 33.98 7.61
C LEU A 340 -7.40 33.57 6.29
N THR A 341 -7.91 32.56 5.64
CA THR A 341 -7.39 32.11 4.35
C THR A 341 -8.56 31.95 3.37
N GLY A 342 -8.32 32.30 2.12
CA GLY A 342 -9.23 32.04 1.03
C GLY A 342 -8.47 31.59 -0.21
N ARG A 343 -9.00 30.63 -0.94
CA ARG A 343 -8.46 30.18 -2.22
C ARG A 343 -9.57 30.02 -3.24
N GLN A 344 -9.32 30.51 -4.43
CA GLN A 344 -10.16 30.35 -5.61
C GLN A 344 -9.41 29.53 -6.65
N ASP A 345 -9.94 28.37 -7.00
CA ASP A 345 -9.37 27.52 -8.04
C ASP A 345 -10.25 27.49 -9.30
N TYR A 346 -9.57 27.39 -10.44
CA TYR A 346 -10.14 27.15 -11.76
C TYR A 346 -9.48 25.89 -12.31
N VAL A 347 -10.26 24.83 -12.56
CA VAL A 347 -9.76 23.53 -12.96
C VAL A 347 -10.29 23.12 -14.34
N SER A 348 -9.43 22.59 -15.19
CA SER A 348 -9.81 22.20 -16.56
C SER A 348 -10.61 20.89 -16.62
N ASN A 349 -10.49 20.03 -15.64
CA ASN A 349 -11.09 18.69 -15.56
C ASN A 349 -12.43 18.66 -14.81
N MET A 350 -13.23 19.69 -15.00
CA MET A 350 -14.62 19.80 -14.51
C MET A 350 -15.53 20.36 -15.62
N PRO A 351 -16.85 20.10 -15.56
CA PRO A 351 -17.81 20.70 -16.47
C PRO A 351 -17.69 22.23 -16.50
N ARG A 352 -17.85 22.87 -17.67
CA ARG A 352 -17.61 24.32 -17.86
C ARG A 352 -18.25 25.22 -16.80
N ASN A 353 -19.47 24.87 -16.38
CA ASN A 353 -20.21 25.65 -15.40
C ASN A 353 -19.76 25.40 -13.94
N ASN A 354 -18.95 24.39 -13.68
CA ASN A 354 -18.51 23.97 -12.35
C ASN A 354 -16.97 23.92 -12.23
N ARG A 355 -16.24 24.66 -13.08
CA ARG A 355 -14.76 24.70 -13.08
C ARG A 355 -14.17 25.56 -11.99
N SER A 356 -14.96 26.40 -11.38
CA SER A 356 -14.51 27.42 -10.44
C SER A 356 -15.14 27.19 -9.07
N PHE A 357 -14.33 27.15 -8.05
CA PHE A 357 -14.78 26.97 -6.67
C PHE A 357 -13.87 27.69 -5.67
N PHE A 358 -14.51 28.25 -4.64
CA PHE A 358 -13.86 28.98 -3.57
C PHE A 358 -13.96 28.19 -2.26
N TYR A 359 -12.89 28.18 -1.51
CA TYR A 359 -12.86 27.56 -0.19
C TYR A 359 -12.14 28.44 0.83
N PRO A 360 -12.83 28.80 1.93
CA PRO A 360 -12.30 29.60 3.01
C PRO A 360 -11.75 28.72 4.13
N SER A 361 -10.87 29.31 4.94
CA SER A 361 -10.59 28.82 6.28
C SER A 361 -10.40 29.94 7.29
N ILE A 362 -10.70 29.64 8.55
CA ILE A 362 -10.44 30.50 9.70
C ILE A 362 -9.83 29.66 10.82
N SER A 363 -8.79 30.16 11.44
CA SER A 363 -8.21 29.55 12.63
C SER A 363 -7.87 30.60 13.68
N ALA A 364 -8.04 30.21 14.94
CA ALA A 364 -7.66 31.02 16.08
C ALA A 364 -6.82 30.21 17.07
N GLY A 365 -5.82 30.84 17.64
CA GLY A 365 -4.96 30.29 18.68
C GLY A 365 -4.85 31.24 19.86
N PHE A 366 -4.97 30.70 21.07
CA PHE A 366 -4.84 31.48 22.30
C PHE A 366 -3.83 30.82 23.24
N ILE A 367 -2.72 31.51 23.51
CA ILE A 367 -1.69 31.08 24.45
C ILE A 367 -2.06 31.61 25.84
N LEU A 368 -2.66 30.75 26.63
CA LEU A 368 -3.18 31.09 27.96
C LEU A 368 -2.10 31.53 28.92
N THR A 369 -0.90 30.96 28.81
CA THR A 369 0.25 31.25 29.66
C THR A 369 0.90 32.60 29.43
N GLU A 370 0.47 33.34 28.40
CA GLU A 370 0.85 34.73 28.24
C GLU A 370 0.05 35.68 29.14
N LEU A 371 -1.08 35.20 29.71
CA LEU A 371 -1.80 35.93 30.74
C LEU A 371 -1.03 35.86 32.06
N ASP A 372 -0.70 37.04 32.66
CA ASP A 372 0.08 37.12 33.90
C ASP A 372 -0.53 36.31 35.06
N ALA A 373 -1.86 36.23 35.11
CA ALA A 373 -2.59 35.44 36.12
C ALA A 373 -2.40 33.92 36.00
N LEU A 374 -1.97 33.43 34.81
CA LEU A 374 -1.80 32.01 34.52
C LEU A 374 -0.33 31.59 34.38
N LYS A 375 0.61 32.57 34.45
CA LYS A 375 2.04 32.27 34.47
C LYS A 375 2.41 31.57 35.76
N ASN A 376 2.97 30.38 35.66
CA ASN A 376 3.44 29.62 36.83
C ASN A 376 4.55 28.64 36.43
N ASN A 377 5.24 28.06 37.41
CA ASN A 377 6.36 27.15 37.17
C ASN A 377 5.91 25.69 36.87
N ILE A 378 4.64 25.40 36.96
CA ILE A 378 4.11 24.07 36.70
C ILE A 378 3.67 23.96 35.24
N VAL A 379 2.86 24.92 34.76
CA VAL A 379 2.41 25.00 33.37
C VAL A 379 3.18 26.08 32.64
N ASN A 380 4.14 25.69 31.83
CA ASN A 380 5.05 26.63 31.14
C ASN A 380 4.45 27.16 29.84
N HIS A 381 3.62 26.33 29.17
CA HIS A 381 2.95 26.69 27.96
C HIS A 381 1.58 26.02 27.92
N ALA A 382 0.54 26.79 27.64
CA ALA A 382 -0.80 26.28 27.39
C ALA A 382 -1.42 27.07 26.22
N LYS A 383 -1.76 26.37 25.14
CA LYS A 383 -2.37 26.92 23.94
C LYS A 383 -3.66 26.21 23.60
N LEU A 384 -4.71 26.93 23.35
CA LEU A 384 -5.94 26.45 22.76
C LEU A 384 -5.96 26.78 21.27
N ARG A 385 -6.49 25.88 20.46
CA ARG A 385 -6.62 26.00 19.01
C ARG A 385 -8.04 25.69 18.57
N VAL A 386 -8.56 26.47 17.63
CA VAL A 386 -9.82 26.18 16.96
C VAL A 386 -9.67 26.54 15.49
N SER A 387 -10.18 25.68 14.59
CA SER A 387 -10.20 25.98 13.18
C SER A 387 -11.46 25.47 12.49
N TYR A 388 -11.81 26.17 11.43
CA TYR A 388 -12.78 25.77 10.43
C TYR A 388 -12.15 25.92 9.04
N ALA A 389 -12.29 24.90 8.20
CA ALA A 389 -11.78 24.94 6.84
C ALA A 389 -12.75 24.25 5.89
N GLU A 390 -12.87 24.80 4.69
CA GLU A 390 -13.48 24.11 3.56
C GLU A 390 -12.41 23.78 2.52
N VAL A 391 -12.50 22.59 1.91
CA VAL A 391 -11.63 22.16 0.81
C VAL A 391 -12.48 21.58 -0.30
N GLY A 392 -12.31 22.11 -1.50
CA GLY A 392 -12.89 21.57 -2.70
C GLY A 392 -11.97 20.55 -3.37
N GLN A 393 -12.52 19.48 -3.91
CA GLN A 393 -11.78 18.52 -4.74
C GLN A 393 -12.51 18.35 -6.07
N ALA A 394 -11.78 18.56 -7.18
CA ALA A 394 -12.25 18.30 -8.52
C ALA A 394 -12.34 16.81 -8.82
N GLY A 395 -13.22 16.43 -9.75
CA GLY A 395 -13.26 15.10 -10.33
C GLY A 395 -12.46 15.04 -11.65
N ASP A 396 -12.30 13.85 -12.18
CA ASP A 396 -11.69 13.62 -13.50
C ASP A 396 -12.78 13.59 -14.58
N PHE A 397 -13.43 14.73 -14.80
CA PHE A 397 -14.47 14.87 -15.81
C PHE A 397 -13.88 14.96 -17.22
N LEU A 398 -14.47 14.19 -18.14
CA LEU A 398 -14.31 14.34 -19.59
C LEU A 398 -15.67 14.57 -20.23
N GLU A 399 -15.68 15.18 -21.41
CA GLU A 399 -16.88 15.20 -22.26
C GLU A 399 -17.17 13.75 -22.71
N ASN A 400 -18.44 13.35 -22.72
CA ASN A 400 -18.82 12.01 -23.17
C ASN A 400 -18.45 11.84 -24.66
N TYR A 401 -17.80 10.75 -24.99
CA TYR A 401 -17.30 10.49 -26.34
C TYR A 401 -17.43 9.02 -26.72
N TYR A 402 -17.28 8.75 -28.01
CA TYR A 402 -17.20 7.41 -28.59
C TYR A 402 -15.77 7.12 -29.02
N SER A 403 -15.33 5.91 -28.80
CA SER A 403 -14.03 5.42 -29.24
C SER A 403 -14.21 4.28 -30.26
N THR A 404 -13.19 4.07 -31.07
CA THR A 404 -13.11 2.88 -31.94
C THR A 404 -12.48 1.75 -31.12
N PRO A 405 -13.20 0.63 -30.89
CA PRO A 405 -12.59 -0.50 -30.24
C PRO A 405 -11.52 -1.10 -31.18
N THR A 406 -10.30 -1.16 -30.70
CA THR A 406 -9.24 -1.91 -31.38
C THR A 406 -9.26 -3.37 -30.96
N TYR A 407 -9.82 -3.64 -29.78
CA TYR A 407 -9.83 -4.93 -29.12
C TYR A 407 -10.98 -5.04 -28.12
N GLY A 408 -11.62 -6.19 -28.02
CA GLY A 408 -12.60 -6.51 -26.99
C GLY A 408 -13.95 -6.98 -27.53
N GLY A 409 -14.87 -7.31 -26.64
CA GLY A 409 -16.28 -7.53 -26.95
C GLY A 409 -16.66 -8.91 -27.42
N GLY A 410 -15.90 -9.95 -27.12
CA GLY A 410 -16.38 -11.34 -27.25
C GLY A 410 -17.23 -11.78 -26.08
N PHE A 411 -18.21 -12.63 -26.29
CA PHE A 411 -19.04 -13.23 -25.24
C PHE A 411 -18.19 -14.05 -24.23
N TYR A 412 -17.05 -14.54 -24.70
CA TYR A 412 -16.03 -15.20 -23.92
C TYR A 412 -14.71 -14.48 -24.12
N THR A 413 -14.12 -14.05 -23.04
CA THR A 413 -12.93 -13.19 -22.96
C THR A 413 -11.67 -13.73 -23.63
N LEU A 414 -11.68 -15.01 -24.04
CA LEU A 414 -10.52 -15.67 -24.66
C LEU A 414 -10.39 -15.45 -26.18
N THR A 415 -11.41 -14.90 -26.83
CA THR A 415 -11.36 -14.60 -28.27
C THR A 415 -11.88 -13.20 -28.52
N PRO A 416 -11.00 -12.20 -28.50
CA PRO A 416 -11.39 -10.81 -28.71
C PRO A 416 -11.86 -10.60 -30.15
N ILE A 417 -12.86 -9.74 -30.31
CA ILE A 417 -13.23 -9.20 -31.62
C ILE A 417 -12.30 -8.05 -31.94
N MET A 418 -11.61 -8.13 -33.07
CA MET A 418 -10.70 -7.09 -33.54
C MET A 418 -11.36 -6.26 -34.63
N TYR A 419 -11.20 -4.96 -34.57
CA TYR A 419 -11.65 -4.00 -35.58
C TYR A 419 -10.46 -3.30 -36.27
N PRO A 420 -10.59 -2.95 -37.57
CA PRO A 420 -11.77 -3.11 -38.46
C PRO A 420 -12.02 -4.59 -38.81
N MET A 421 -13.27 -5.01 -38.68
CA MET A 421 -13.69 -6.34 -39.10
C MET A 421 -14.16 -6.33 -40.56
N LYS A 422 -13.48 -7.09 -41.44
CA LYS A 422 -13.76 -7.10 -42.87
C LYS A 422 -13.80 -5.69 -43.50
N GLY A 423 -12.92 -4.80 -43.04
CA GLY A 423 -12.86 -3.41 -43.50
C GLY A 423 -13.89 -2.46 -42.85
N THR A 424 -14.72 -2.94 -41.93
CA THR A 424 -15.73 -2.12 -41.26
C THR A 424 -15.26 -1.82 -39.82
N THR A 425 -15.18 -0.54 -39.48
CA THR A 425 -14.90 -0.12 -38.10
C THR A 425 -16.19 -0.08 -37.25
N ALA A 426 -16.03 -0.07 -35.94
CA ALA A 426 -17.12 0.12 -34.99
C ALA A 426 -16.82 1.30 -34.06
N TYR A 427 -17.88 1.84 -33.44
CA TYR A 427 -17.79 2.85 -32.41
C TYR A 427 -18.50 2.35 -31.16
N THR A 428 -17.90 2.56 -30.02
CA THR A 428 -18.47 2.24 -28.71
C THR A 428 -18.43 3.47 -27.80
N PRO A 429 -19.42 3.68 -26.95
CA PRO A 429 -19.30 4.69 -25.90
C PRO A 429 -18.07 4.39 -25.06
N TYR A 430 -17.43 5.43 -24.56
CA TYR A 430 -16.39 5.24 -23.55
C TYR A 430 -16.99 4.52 -22.34
N TYR A 431 -16.21 3.64 -21.73
CA TYR A 431 -16.70 2.77 -20.65
C TYR A 431 -17.20 3.51 -19.40
N THR A 432 -16.84 4.79 -19.23
CA THR A 432 -17.34 5.68 -18.19
C THR A 432 -18.19 6.78 -18.80
N ILE A 433 -19.42 6.92 -18.33
CA ILE A 433 -20.27 8.08 -18.61
C ILE A 433 -19.98 9.13 -17.55
N PHE A 434 -19.80 10.37 -17.96
CA PHE A 434 -19.57 11.51 -17.07
C PHE A 434 -20.84 12.34 -16.93
N ASP A 435 -21.21 12.64 -15.69
CA ASP A 435 -22.36 13.51 -15.41
C ASP A 435 -22.03 14.95 -15.85
N PRO A 436 -22.77 15.53 -16.81
CA PRO A 436 -22.54 16.91 -17.26
C PRO A 436 -22.73 17.96 -16.17
N LYS A 437 -23.38 17.59 -15.06
CA LYS A 437 -23.64 18.46 -13.89
C LYS A 437 -22.68 18.20 -12.74
N LEU A 438 -21.64 17.40 -12.95
CA LEU A 438 -20.65 17.07 -11.92
C LEU A 438 -20.14 18.32 -11.23
N LYS A 439 -20.15 18.31 -9.90
CA LYS A 439 -19.66 19.38 -9.03
C LYS A 439 -18.41 18.95 -8.30
N PRO A 440 -17.52 19.86 -7.89
CA PRO A 440 -16.47 19.53 -6.94
C PRO A 440 -17.08 19.02 -5.64
N GLN A 441 -16.48 17.95 -5.08
CA GLN A 441 -16.85 17.55 -3.72
C GLN A 441 -16.32 18.59 -2.73
N ASN A 442 -17.04 18.80 -1.63
CA ASN A 442 -16.69 19.75 -0.59
C ASN A 442 -16.48 19.04 0.74
N THR A 443 -15.30 19.21 1.33
CA THR A 443 -14.99 18.74 2.67
C THR A 443 -14.97 19.92 3.63
N ARG A 444 -15.77 19.84 4.68
CA ARG A 444 -15.80 20.81 5.79
C ARG A 444 -15.19 20.20 7.02
N SER A 445 -14.17 20.86 7.54
CA SER A 445 -13.42 20.40 8.71
C SER A 445 -13.61 21.37 9.87
N TYR A 446 -13.89 20.84 11.03
CA TYR A 446 -13.92 21.54 12.33
C TYR A 446 -12.86 20.91 13.21
N GLU A 447 -12.04 21.71 13.84
CA GLU A 447 -10.96 21.24 14.69
C GLU A 447 -10.87 22.05 15.96
N VAL A 448 -10.68 21.37 17.09
CA VAL A 448 -10.39 21.94 18.40
C VAL A 448 -9.22 21.20 19.00
N GLY A 449 -8.24 21.94 19.52
CA GLY A 449 -7.06 21.34 20.12
C GLY A 449 -6.50 22.14 21.30
N ALA A 450 -5.72 21.44 22.10
CA ALA A 450 -4.97 22.02 23.22
C ALA A 450 -3.56 21.46 23.26
N ASP A 451 -2.59 22.35 23.48
CA ASP A 451 -1.17 22.00 23.66
C ASP A 451 -0.75 22.54 25.04
N VAL A 452 -0.22 21.67 25.90
CA VAL A 452 0.16 22.02 27.27
C VAL A 452 1.53 21.42 27.61
N ASN A 453 2.43 22.25 28.10
CA ASN A 453 3.75 21.83 28.56
C ASN A 453 3.88 22.08 30.05
N PHE A 454 4.37 21.08 30.76
CA PHE A 454 4.54 21.10 32.21
C PHE A 454 6.02 21.00 32.61
N LEU A 455 6.38 21.64 33.75
CA LEU A 455 7.67 21.49 34.43
C LEU A 455 8.86 21.63 33.51
N ASP A 456 8.98 22.80 32.86
CA ASP A 456 10.02 23.10 31.85
C ASP A 456 10.07 22.08 30.69
N ASN A 457 8.90 21.74 30.15
CA ASN A 457 8.72 20.72 29.11
C ASN A 457 9.19 19.31 29.52
N LEU A 458 9.20 18.99 30.81
CA LEU A 458 9.38 17.62 31.29
C LEU A 458 8.27 16.72 30.74
N ILE A 459 7.04 17.25 30.72
CA ILE A 459 5.88 16.62 30.13
C ILE A 459 5.28 17.56 29.10
N THR A 460 5.04 17.07 27.88
CA THR A 460 4.32 17.78 26.82
C THR A 460 3.08 17.01 26.44
N PHE A 461 1.98 17.69 26.35
CA PHE A 461 0.67 17.12 26.03
C PHE A 461 0.06 17.86 24.87
N SER A 462 -0.42 17.14 23.85
CA SER A 462 -1.22 17.69 22.77
C SER A 462 -2.43 16.81 22.53
N TYR A 463 -3.58 17.44 22.39
CA TYR A 463 -4.82 16.76 22.02
C TYR A 463 -5.53 17.53 20.93
N THR A 464 -6.04 16.82 19.92
CA THR A 464 -6.83 17.40 18.85
C THR A 464 -8.05 16.52 18.61
N TYR A 465 -9.22 17.14 18.57
CA TYR A 465 -10.43 16.55 18.02
C TYR A 465 -10.74 17.22 16.69
N SER A 466 -11.01 16.44 15.66
CA SER A 466 -11.49 16.95 14.38
C SER A 466 -12.72 16.20 13.90
N ARG A 467 -13.62 16.92 13.24
CA ARG A 467 -14.74 16.38 12.50
C ARG A 467 -14.71 16.87 11.07
N GLN A 468 -14.70 15.94 10.14
CA GLN A 468 -14.80 16.21 8.71
C GLN A 468 -16.16 15.73 8.19
N ASN A 469 -16.79 16.55 7.36
CA ASN A 469 -18.03 16.20 6.66
C ASN A 469 -17.80 16.42 5.16
N VAL A 470 -17.87 15.36 4.39
CA VAL A 470 -17.76 15.40 2.92
C VAL A 470 -19.16 15.43 2.35
N LYS A 471 -19.41 16.39 1.44
CA LYS A 471 -20.65 16.53 0.66
C LYS A 471 -20.34 16.44 -0.82
N ASP A 472 -21.34 16.04 -1.58
CA ASP A 472 -21.23 15.89 -3.04
C ASP A 472 -20.04 14.98 -3.41
N GLN A 473 -19.82 13.91 -2.63
CA GLN A 473 -18.76 12.94 -2.89
C GLN A 473 -18.83 12.46 -4.34
N ILE A 474 -17.69 12.44 -5.02
CA ILE A 474 -17.61 11.95 -6.39
C ILE A 474 -17.42 10.45 -6.36
N PHE A 475 -18.32 9.72 -7.01
CA PHE A 475 -18.28 8.25 -7.10
C PHE A 475 -18.34 7.77 -8.54
N GLU A 476 -17.71 6.64 -8.80
CA GLU A 476 -17.98 5.81 -9.96
C GLU A 476 -19.09 4.80 -9.60
N VAL A 477 -20.29 5.06 -10.08
CA VAL A 477 -21.44 4.18 -9.86
C VAL A 477 -21.46 3.12 -10.96
N PRO A 478 -21.43 1.81 -10.64
CA PRO A 478 -21.57 0.75 -11.63
C PRO A 478 -22.88 0.84 -12.39
N LEU A 479 -22.82 0.65 -13.71
CA LEU A 479 -23.99 0.62 -14.58
C LEU A 479 -24.26 -0.80 -15.08
N ALA A 480 -25.53 -1.08 -15.41
CA ALA A 480 -25.86 -2.31 -16.10
C ALA A 480 -25.21 -2.34 -17.48
N SER A 481 -24.63 -3.48 -17.87
CA SER A 481 -23.92 -3.63 -19.16
C SER A 481 -24.81 -3.31 -20.38
N SER A 482 -26.15 -3.43 -20.24
CA SER A 482 -27.12 -3.06 -21.27
C SER A 482 -27.14 -1.56 -21.62
N THR A 483 -26.55 -0.70 -20.79
CA THR A 483 -26.39 0.73 -21.09
C THR A 483 -25.28 1.04 -22.09
N GLY A 484 -24.40 0.05 -22.37
CA GLY A 484 -23.23 0.22 -23.21
C GLY A 484 -22.01 0.83 -22.50
N ALA A 485 -22.15 1.19 -21.22
CA ALA A 485 -21.07 1.66 -20.37
C ALA A 485 -21.03 0.87 -19.07
N SER A 486 -19.89 0.86 -18.39
CA SER A 486 -19.72 0.12 -17.13
C SER A 486 -19.89 0.98 -15.89
N LYS A 487 -19.70 2.31 -16.01
CA LYS A 487 -19.66 3.23 -14.88
C LYS A 487 -20.27 4.58 -15.23
N LEU A 488 -20.83 5.24 -14.21
CA LEU A 488 -21.23 6.64 -14.22
C LEU A 488 -20.42 7.41 -13.17
N LEU A 489 -19.67 8.43 -13.57
CA LEU A 489 -19.03 9.36 -12.65
C LEU A 489 -20.01 10.48 -12.32
N THR A 490 -20.45 10.54 -11.07
CA THR A 490 -21.42 11.53 -10.60
C THR A 490 -21.17 11.91 -9.14
N ASN A 491 -21.86 12.95 -8.68
CA ASN A 491 -21.87 13.30 -7.26
C ASN A 491 -22.94 12.50 -6.54
N GLY A 492 -22.65 12.13 -5.32
CA GLY A 492 -23.63 11.53 -4.42
C GLY A 492 -23.01 11.18 -3.10
N GLY A 493 -23.84 11.15 -2.09
CA GLY A 493 -23.44 10.70 -0.79
C GLY A 493 -22.82 11.75 0.11
N LYS A 494 -22.79 11.36 1.38
CA LYS A 494 -22.17 12.09 2.47
C LYS A 494 -21.37 11.11 3.31
N ILE A 495 -20.19 11.54 3.69
CA ILE A 495 -19.30 10.79 4.58
C ILE A 495 -18.89 11.72 5.70
N HIS A 496 -18.87 11.23 6.92
CA HIS A 496 -18.25 11.98 8.00
C HIS A 496 -17.16 11.17 8.70
N THR A 497 -16.17 11.88 9.20
CA THR A 497 -15.04 11.31 9.93
C THR A 497 -14.85 12.07 11.23
N ASN A 498 -14.83 11.37 12.36
CA ASN A 498 -14.39 11.90 13.65
C ASN A 498 -13.01 11.37 13.94
N THR A 499 -12.08 12.28 14.27
CA THR A 499 -10.70 11.92 14.60
C THR A 499 -10.34 12.47 15.97
N HIS A 500 -9.71 11.63 16.78
CA HIS A 500 -9.09 12.00 18.04
C HIS A 500 -7.61 11.70 17.95
N GLU A 501 -6.78 12.69 18.23
CA GLU A 501 -5.34 12.57 18.24
C GLU A 501 -4.79 13.05 19.59
N PHE A 502 -3.92 12.25 20.16
CA PHE A 502 -3.30 12.51 21.44
C PHE A 502 -1.80 12.24 21.34
N THR A 503 -1.00 13.17 21.82
CA THR A 503 0.46 13.04 21.91
C THR A 503 0.91 13.38 23.31
N LEU A 504 1.71 12.50 23.91
CA LEU A 504 2.36 12.72 25.19
C LEU A 504 3.87 12.58 25.02
N GLY A 505 4.59 13.64 25.32
CA GLY A 505 6.04 13.62 25.44
C GLY A 505 6.47 13.63 26.90
N PHE A 506 7.51 12.87 27.21
CA PHE A 506 8.08 12.80 28.55
C PHE A 506 9.60 12.73 28.47
N ASN A 507 10.28 13.67 29.13
CA ASN A 507 11.73 13.75 29.14
C ASN A 507 12.28 13.78 30.60
N PRO A 508 12.36 12.59 31.24
CA PRO A 508 12.67 12.49 32.68
C PRO A 508 14.13 12.85 33.02
N ILE A 509 15.05 12.73 32.08
CA ILE A 509 16.47 12.96 32.33
C ILE A 509 17.02 13.92 31.27
N ARG A 510 17.44 15.10 31.71
CA ARG A 510 18.06 16.14 30.90
C ARG A 510 19.34 16.60 31.52
N THR A 511 20.41 15.89 31.28
CA THR A 511 21.75 16.31 31.72
C THR A 511 22.65 16.47 30.51
N LYS A 512 23.82 17.07 30.69
CA LYS A 512 24.83 17.20 29.63
C LYS A 512 25.21 15.84 29.02
N ASN A 513 25.22 14.80 29.82
CA ASN A 513 25.73 13.48 29.44
C ASN A 513 24.63 12.46 29.19
N ILE A 514 23.45 12.66 29.76
CA ILE A 514 22.32 11.73 29.66
C ILE A 514 21.07 12.54 29.31
N ASN A 515 20.41 12.17 28.24
CA ASN A 515 19.10 12.69 27.87
C ASN A 515 18.22 11.51 27.48
N TRP A 516 17.01 11.44 28.03
CA TRP A 516 16.07 10.35 27.76
C TRP A 516 14.71 10.90 27.42
N ASP A 517 14.29 10.69 26.16
CA ASP A 517 13.05 11.18 25.60
C ASP A 517 12.10 10.01 25.32
N PHE A 518 10.82 10.19 25.64
CA PHE A 518 9.72 9.35 25.26
C PHE A 518 8.67 10.15 24.51
N ALA A 519 8.12 9.58 23.45
CA ALA A 519 6.94 10.10 22.77
C ALA A 519 5.92 8.99 22.62
N PHE A 520 4.70 9.29 22.97
CA PHE A 520 3.56 8.41 22.89
C PHE A 520 2.48 9.09 22.06
N ASN A 521 2.00 8.42 21.02
CA ASN A 521 0.97 8.91 20.12
C ASN A 521 -0.20 7.94 20.13
N TRP A 522 -1.42 8.46 20.15
CA TRP A 522 -2.63 7.68 20.02
C TRP A 522 -3.59 8.37 19.05
N THR A 523 -4.16 7.61 18.13
CA THR A 523 -5.08 8.12 17.13
C THR A 523 -6.27 7.18 17.01
N LYS A 524 -7.47 7.76 17.05
CA LYS A 524 -8.73 7.07 16.74
C LYS A 524 -9.43 7.79 15.61
N ILE A 525 -9.81 7.02 14.56
CA ILE A 525 -10.51 7.53 13.40
C ILE A 525 -11.80 6.72 13.22
N ASP A 526 -12.93 7.38 13.31
CA ASP A 526 -14.25 6.81 13.02
C ASP A 526 -14.80 7.43 11.74
N ASN A 527 -14.88 6.65 10.69
CA ASN A 527 -15.32 7.05 9.36
C ASN A 527 -16.62 6.34 8.99
N TYR A 528 -17.67 7.10 8.61
CA TYR A 528 -19.00 6.58 8.31
C TYR A 528 -19.54 7.11 6.97
N VAL A 529 -20.20 6.23 6.24
CA VAL A 529 -21.01 6.58 5.07
C VAL A 529 -22.41 6.92 5.54
N ASP A 530 -22.76 8.20 5.59
CA ASP A 530 -24.11 8.63 6.00
C ASP A 530 -25.15 8.33 4.92
N GLU A 531 -24.81 8.63 3.66
CA GLU A 531 -25.66 8.32 2.49
C GLU A 531 -24.79 8.18 1.23
N LEU A 532 -25.29 7.45 0.26
CA LEU A 532 -24.73 7.34 -1.08
C LEU A 532 -25.60 8.10 -2.10
N ALA A 533 -25.27 7.99 -3.38
CA ALA A 533 -26.08 8.59 -4.45
C ALA A 533 -27.52 8.07 -4.40
N PRO A 534 -28.53 8.86 -4.81
CA PRO A 534 -29.93 8.44 -4.79
C PRO A 534 -30.16 7.09 -5.48
N GLY A 535 -30.81 6.15 -4.76
CA GLY A 535 -31.05 4.79 -5.25
C GLY A 535 -29.89 3.83 -5.16
N VAL A 536 -28.74 4.25 -4.57
CA VAL A 536 -27.56 3.41 -4.36
C VAL A 536 -27.42 3.11 -2.87
N GLU A 537 -27.52 1.85 -2.48
CA GLU A 537 -27.36 1.41 -1.09
C GLU A 537 -25.91 1.03 -0.76
N ASN A 538 -25.16 0.56 -1.77
CA ASN A 538 -23.76 0.18 -1.62
C ASN A 538 -22.99 0.33 -2.95
N ILE A 539 -21.67 0.51 -2.84
CA ILE A 539 -20.75 0.60 -3.97
C ILE A 539 -19.59 -0.37 -3.73
N SER A 540 -19.34 -1.26 -4.68
CA SER A 540 -18.15 -2.11 -4.66
C SER A 540 -16.91 -1.28 -4.99
N LEU A 541 -15.89 -1.36 -4.12
CA LEU A 541 -14.64 -0.63 -4.25
C LEU A 541 -13.49 -1.52 -4.74
N GLY A 542 -13.69 -2.84 -4.69
CA GLY A 542 -12.72 -3.83 -5.12
C GLY A 542 -12.99 -5.20 -4.50
N GLY A 543 -12.19 -6.19 -4.88
CA GLY A 543 -12.29 -7.56 -4.39
C GLY A 543 -12.68 -8.56 -5.47
N TYR A 544 -13.35 -9.61 -5.04
CA TYR A 544 -13.84 -10.70 -5.89
C TYR A 544 -15.34 -10.52 -6.18
N VAL A 545 -16.00 -11.55 -6.69
CA VAL A 545 -17.48 -11.59 -6.74
C VAL A 545 -18.02 -11.56 -5.31
N THR A 546 -17.46 -12.40 -4.45
CA THR A 546 -17.46 -12.35 -2.99
C THR A 546 -16.12 -12.91 -2.50
N PRO A 547 -15.52 -12.36 -1.42
CA PRO A 547 -15.91 -11.13 -0.74
C PRO A 547 -15.49 -9.87 -1.50
N GLN A 548 -16.07 -8.73 -1.11
CA GLN A 548 -15.77 -7.40 -1.67
C GLN A 548 -15.48 -6.40 -0.55
N VAL A 549 -14.71 -5.36 -0.88
CA VAL A 549 -14.65 -4.14 -0.10
C VAL A 549 -15.75 -3.21 -0.60
N ARG A 550 -16.59 -2.70 0.29
CA ARG A 550 -17.72 -1.85 -0.07
C ARG A 550 -17.80 -0.58 0.76
N ALA A 551 -18.38 0.46 0.14
CA ALA A 551 -19.02 1.57 0.82
C ALA A 551 -20.51 1.24 0.92
N SER A 552 -21.06 1.16 2.13
CA SER A 552 -22.48 0.86 2.38
C SER A 552 -23.09 1.96 3.23
N ALA A 553 -24.26 2.45 2.83
CA ALA A 553 -24.95 3.53 3.56
C ALA A 553 -25.31 3.09 4.99
N GLY A 554 -25.02 3.94 5.96
CA GLY A 554 -25.23 3.67 7.41
C GLY A 554 -24.14 2.87 8.09
N GLU A 555 -23.10 2.46 7.36
CA GLU A 555 -22.01 1.62 7.86
C GLU A 555 -20.70 2.40 8.04
N LYS A 556 -19.77 1.82 8.81
CA LYS A 556 -18.37 2.27 8.84
C LYS A 556 -17.75 2.10 7.44
N PHE A 557 -16.78 2.92 7.14
CA PHE A 557 -16.08 2.90 5.84
C PHE A 557 -14.59 2.52 6.00
N PRO A 558 -14.10 1.57 5.18
CA PRO A 558 -14.83 0.61 4.34
C PRO A 558 -15.26 -0.64 5.11
N VAL A 559 -16.19 -1.42 4.56
CA VAL A 559 -16.61 -2.72 5.10
C VAL A 559 -16.20 -3.86 4.18
N ILE A 560 -16.04 -5.06 4.75
CA ILE A 560 -15.89 -6.32 4.01
C ILE A 560 -17.29 -6.94 3.88
N TYR A 561 -17.70 -7.23 2.65
CA TYR A 561 -18.99 -7.81 2.32
C TYR A 561 -18.81 -9.15 1.61
N GLY A 562 -19.43 -10.19 2.11
CA GLY A 562 -19.26 -11.54 1.57
C GLY A 562 -20.23 -12.54 2.19
N VAL A 563 -20.08 -13.80 1.81
CA VAL A 563 -20.89 -14.90 2.32
C VAL A 563 -20.60 -15.11 3.81
N GLY A 564 -21.62 -14.87 4.64
CA GLY A 564 -21.57 -15.12 6.08
C GLY A 564 -21.99 -16.54 6.48
N PHE A 565 -21.81 -16.89 7.73
CA PHE A 565 -22.43 -18.08 8.32
C PHE A 565 -23.94 -17.89 8.38
N LYS A 566 -24.70 -18.92 8.03
CA LYS A 566 -26.15 -18.93 8.30
C LYS A 566 -26.40 -18.90 9.80
N ARG A 567 -27.30 -18.02 10.24
CA ARG A 567 -27.60 -17.78 11.65
C ARG A 567 -29.10 -17.94 11.91
N ASP A 568 -29.43 -18.33 13.15
CA ASP A 568 -30.79 -18.30 13.63
C ASP A 568 -31.24 -16.89 14.06
N ALA A 569 -32.46 -16.75 14.53
CA ALA A 569 -33.01 -15.48 15.03
C ALA A 569 -32.26 -14.88 16.24
N ASN A 570 -31.48 -15.69 16.97
CA ASN A 570 -30.67 -15.29 18.12
C ASN A 570 -29.22 -14.95 17.72
N GLY A 571 -28.87 -15.03 16.42
CA GLY A 571 -27.54 -14.79 15.92
C GLY A 571 -26.56 -15.97 16.00
N ASN A 572 -27.01 -17.15 16.41
CA ASN A 572 -26.19 -18.35 16.52
C ASN A 572 -25.89 -18.95 15.15
N ARG A 573 -24.64 -19.35 14.90
CA ARG A 573 -24.24 -20.04 13.68
C ARG A 573 -24.88 -21.43 13.59
N LEU A 574 -25.42 -21.76 12.42
CA LEU A 574 -26.12 -23.03 12.21
C LEU A 574 -25.22 -24.07 11.54
N VAL A 575 -25.45 -25.34 11.88
CA VAL A 575 -24.83 -26.50 11.27
C VAL A 575 -25.89 -27.39 10.59
N ASP A 576 -25.45 -28.16 9.58
CA ASP A 576 -26.24 -29.18 8.93
C ASP A 576 -26.26 -30.48 9.74
N GLU A 577 -26.90 -31.51 9.21
CA GLU A 577 -27.02 -32.85 9.80
C GLU A 577 -25.70 -33.58 10.03
N ASN A 578 -24.60 -33.11 9.37
CA ASN A 578 -23.27 -33.66 9.53
C ASN A 578 -22.38 -32.82 10.46
N GLY A 579 -22.97 -31.83 11.12
CA GLY A 579 -22.22 -30.88 12.00
C GLY A 579 -21.38 -29.84 11.25
N LEU A 580 -21.55 -29.74 9.92
CA LEU A 580 -20.83 -28.77 9.09
C LEU A 580 -21.52 -27.39 9.09
N PRO A 581 -20.78 -26.30 9.12
CA PRO A 581 -21.38 -24.97 9.08
C PRO A 581 -22.13 -24.72 7.77
N ILE A 582 -23.25 -24.01 7.85
CA ILE A 582 -24.09 -23.68 6.71
C ILE A 582 -23.74 -22.31 6.21
N ALA A 583 -23.49 -22.16 4.89
CA ALA A 583 -23.35 -20.87 4.25
C ALA A 583 -24.68 -20.08 4.29
N GLY A 584 -24.61 -18.82 4.65
CA GLY A 584 -25.71 -17.86 4.66
C GLY A 584 -25.72 -17.01 3.41
N GLU A 585 -26.47 -15.89 3.51
CA GLU A 585 -26.48 -14.87 2.48
C GLU A 585 -25.23 -13.97 2.56
N ALA A 586 -24.94 -13.28 1.46
CA ALA A 586 -23.89 -12.28 1.44
C ALA A 586 -24.32 -11.05 2.26
N GLN A 587 -23.47 -10.60 3.16
CA GLN A 587 -23.73 -9.53 4.12
C GLN A 587 -22.42 -8.83 4.52
N VAL A 588 -22.48 -7.78 5.34
CA VAL A 588 -21.28 -7.22 5.97
C VAL A 588 -20.73 -8.24 6.96
N ILE A 589 -19.51 -8.70 6.71
CA ILE A 589 -18.81 -9.73 7.49
C ILE A 589 -17.59 -9.18 8.23
N GLY A 590 -17.21 -7.92 8.01
CA GLY A 590 -16.10 -7.29 8.70
C GLY A 590 -15.99 -5.79 8.46
N LYS A 591 -15.28 -5.13 9.35
CA LYS A 591 -14.89 -3.71 9.26
C LYS A 591 -13.37 -3.60 9.17
N VAL A 592 -12.88 -2.79 8.25
CA VAL A 592 -11.44 -2.66 7.99
C VAL A 592 -10.76 -1.69 8.95
N SER A 593 -11.44 -0.60 9.30
CA SER A 593 -10.88 0.46 10.15
C SER A 593 -10.56 -0.04 11.54
N PRO A 594 -9.36 0.26 12.08
CA PRO A 594 -8.99 -0.09 13.45
C PRO A 594 -9.80 0.71 14.47
N ASP A 595 -9.86 0.21 15.69
CA ASP A 595 -10.47 0.92 16.83
C ASP A 595 -9.54 2.06 17.29
N PHE A 596 -8.22 1.85 17.25
CA PHE A 596 -7.19 2.89 17.43
C PHE A 596 -5.81 2.42 16.92
N LEU A 597 -4.94 3.39 16.75
CA LEU A 597 -3.52 3.23 16.48
C LEU A 597 -2.71 3.88 17.59
N MET A 598 -1.62 3.24 18.02
CA MET A 598 -0.68 3.76 19.00
C MET A 598 0.75 3.66 18.48
N GLY A 599 1.54 4.70 18.73
CA GLY A 599 2.98 4.72 18.51
C GLY A 599 3.72 5.05 19.80
N PHE A 600 4.80 4.34 20.05
CA PHE A 600 5.71 4.62 21.13
C PHE A 600 7.13 4.76 20.59
N ASN A 601 7.75 5.92 20.87
CA ASN A 601 9.11 6.21 20.47
C ASN A 601 9.93 6.54 21.70
N THR A 602 11.15 6.03 21.79
CA THR A 602 12.09 6.42 22.84
C THR A 602 13.48 6.66 22.28
N THR A 603 14.17 7.66 22.81
CA THR A 603 15.56 7.96 22.47
C THR A 603 16.34 8.23 23.75
N LEU A 604 17.34 7.40 24.00
CA LEU A 604 18.26 7.53 25.11
C LEU A 604 19.63 7.93 24.58
N ARG A 605 20.10 9.12 24.97
CA ARG A 605 21.47 9.59 24.69
C ARG A 605 22.31 9.41 25.94
N LEU A 606 23.39 8.64 25.80
CA LEU A 606 24.38 8.36 26.84
C LEU A 606 25.76 8.79 26.33
N TRP A 607 26.26 9.94 26.71
CA TRP A 607 27.52 10.53 26.21
C TRP A 607 27.59 10.55 24.68
N LYS A 608 28.37 9.62 24.11
CA LYS A 608 28.57 9.45 22.66
C LYS A 608 27.62 8.44 22.03
N CYS A 609 26.85 7.72 22.83
CA CYS A 609 25.91 6.70 22.36
C CYS A 609 24.48 7.23 22.34
N THR A 610 23.77 6.98 21.26
CA THR A 610 22.33 7.23 21.15
C THR A 610 21.63 5.94 20.83
N ILE A 611 20.66 5.54 21.64
CA ILE A 611 19.84 4.35 21.45
C ILE A 611 18.41 4.84 21.20
N SER A 612 17.78 4.34 20.15
CA SER A 612 16.38 4.63 19.84
C SER A 612 15.58 3.36 19.60
N ALA A 613 14.29 3.39 19.94
CA ALA A 613 13.36 2.31 19.66
C ALA A 613 12.00 2.88 19.25
N VAL A 614 11.35 2.20 18.31
CA VAL A 614 10.03 2.53 17.77
C VAL A 614 9.14 1.31 17.85
N LEU A 615 7.98 1.45 18.49
CA LEU A 615 6.98 0.41 18.61
C LEU A 615 5.61 0.93 18.16
N ASP A 616 4.91 0.14 17.37
CA ASP A 616 3.55 0.42 16.91
C ASP A 616 2.57 -0.61 17.43
N TRP A 617 1.38 -0.16 17.78
CA TRP A 617 0.24 -0.98 18.15
C TRP A 617 -0.98 -0.55 17.33
N LYS A 618 -1.55 -1.47 16.60
CA LYS A 618 -2.85 -1.35 15.96
C LYS A 618 -3.84 -2.24 16.71
N GLN A 619 -4.96 -1.68 17.15
CA GLN A 619 -6.03 -2.43 17.79
C GLN A 619 -7.26 -2.45 16.92
N GLY A 620 -7.84 -3.64 16.72
CA GLY A 620 -9.05 -3.82 15.93
C GLY A 620 -8.82 -3.68 14.41
N GLY A 621 -9.92 -3.61 13.68
CA GLY A 621 -9.95 -3.82 12.24
C GLY A 621 -9.94 -5.30 11.91
N GLN A 622 -10.47 -5.63 10.75
CA GLN A 622 -10.53 -7.01 10.27
C GLN A 622 -9.98 -7.09 8.85
N MET A 623 -9.41 -8.24 8.53
CA MET A 623 -8.84 -8.55 7.22
C MET A 623 -9.34 -9.91 6.75
N TYR A 624 -9.77 -9.98 5.50
CA TYR A 624 -9.97 -11.25 4.84
C TYR A 624 -8.64 -11.80 4.35
N SER A 625 -8.25 -12.97 4.81
CA SER A 625 -7.03 -13.65 4.37
C SER A 625 -7.35 -14.89 3.57
N ARG A 626 -7.21 -14.76 2.26
CA ARG A 626 -7.35 -15.89 1.35
C ARG A 626 -6.23 -16.91 1.50
N THR A 627 -5.02 -16.45 1.78
CA THR A 627 -3.86 -17.34 2.02
C THR A 627 -4.13 -18.28 3.18
N THR A 628 -4.61 -17.76 4.30
CA THR A 628 -4.95 -18.57 5.49
C THR A 628 -6.07 -19.57 5.20
N GLY A 629 -7.16 -19.11 4.57
CA GLY A 629 -8.29 -19.99 4.19
C GLY A 629 -7.87 -21.09 3.22
N LEU A 630 -7.08 -20.77 2.21
CA LEU A 630 -6.57 -21.76 1.25
C LEU A 630 -5.53 -22.71 1.86
N ALA A 631 -4.71 -22.26 2.83
CA ALA A 631 -3.80 -23.15 3.55
C ALA A 631 -4.57 -24.23 4.34
N ASP A 632 -5.70 -23.86 4.94
CA ASP A 632 -6.63 -24.82 5.58
C ASP A 632 -7.26 -25.74 4.55
N TYR A 633 -7.79 -25.21 3.45
CA TYR A 633 -8.39 -25.98 2.36
C TYR A 633 -7.41 -26.99 1.75
N TYR A 634 -6.16 -26.60 1.54
CA TYR A 634 -5.12 -27.50 1.02
C TYR A 634 -4.56 -28.47 2.06
N GLY A 635 -4.85 -28.28 3.34
CA GLY A 635 -4.34 -29.12 4.42
C GLY A 635 -2.86 -28.91 4.74
N VAL A 636 -2.34 -27.70 4.53
CA VAL A 636 -0.93 -27.34 4.77
C VAL A 636 -0.75 -26.42 5.98
N SER A 637 -1.84 -25.92 6.57
CA SER A 637 -1.77 -25.11 7.78
C SER A 637 -1.59 -25.96 9.03
N LYS A 638 -1.04 -25.37 10.10
CA LYS A 638 -0.92 -26.03 11.41
C LYS A 638 -2.29 -26.37 12.02
N ARG A 639 -3.34 -25.62 11.70
CA ARG A 639 -4.73 -25.92 12.14
C ARG A 639 -5.24 -27.27 11.63
N THR A 640 -4.72 -27.73 10.50
CA THR A 640 -5.10 -29.01 9.87
C THR A 640 -4.17 -30.18 10.25
N GLU A 641 -3.27 -29.99 11.22
CA GLU A 641 -2.27 -31.00 11.61
C GLU A 641 -2.88 -32.23 12.30
N ASN A 642 -3.83 -32.02 13.21
CA ASN A 642 -4.44 -33.09 14.00
C ASN A 642 -5.60 -33.77 13.27
N ARG A 643 -5.28 -34.59 12.26
CA ARG A 643 -6.28 -35.26 11.41
C ARG A 643 -6.91 -36.52 12.00
N ASP A 644 -6.30 -37.07 13.07
CA ASP A 644 -6.87 -38.15 13.86
C ASP A 644 -7.81 -37.62 14.96
N GLY A 645 -7.77 -36.33 15.21
CA GLY A 645 -8.61 -35.67 16.20
C GLY A 645 -10.04 -35.48 15.77
N THR A 646 -10.83 -34.94 16.67
CA THR A 646 -12.24 -34.62 16.47
C THR A 646 -12.44 -33.12 16.46
N ILE A 647 -13.18 -32.61 15.48
CA ILE A 647 -13.65 -31.23 15.40
C ILE A 647 -15.14 -31.23 15.71
N ILE A 648 -15.56 -30.35 16.63
CA ILE A 648 -16.98 -30.01 16.84
C ILE A 648 -17.09 -28.52 16.55
N PHE A 649 -17.80 -28.15 15.48
CA PHE A 649 -17.99 -26.75 15.16
C PHE A 649 -18.83 -26.06 16.23
N ASP A 650 -18.37 -24.89 16.69
CA ASP A 650 -19.08 -24.09 17.68
C ASP A 650 -20.31 -23.41 17.06
N GLY A 651 -21.42 -24.11 17.06
CA GLY A 651 -22.69 -23.73 16.46
C GLY A 651 -23.89 -24.43 17.08
N TYR A 652 -25.03 -24.29 16.41
CA TYR A 652 -26.32 -24.86 16.81
C TYR A 652 -26.94 -25.64 15.64
N LYS A 653 -27.63 -26.70 15.97
CA LYS A 653 -28.47 -27.44 15.02
C LYS A 653 -29.70 -26.62 14.66
N THR A 654 -30.35 -26.97 13.54
CA THR A 654 -31.56 -26.27 13.10
C THR A 654 -32.75 -26.40 14.06
N ASP A 655 -32.70 -27.35 14.98
CA ASP A 655 -33.70 -27.55 16.06
C ASP A 655 -33.44 -26.64 17.29
N GLY A 656 -32.38 -25.81 17.27
CA GLY A 656 -32.01 -24.91 18.33
C GLY A 656 -31.12 -25.51 19.43
N THR A 657 -30.74 -26.77 19.32
CA THR A 657 -29.82 -27.41 20.28
C THR A 657 -28.37 -27.11 19.93
N LYS A 658 -27.50 -27.08 20.93
CA LYS A 658 -26.06 -26.92 20.75
C LYS A 658 -25.50 -28.06 19.88
N ASN A 659 -24.62 -27.75 18.94
CA ASN A 659 -23.97 -28.76 18.12
C ASN A 659 -23.05 -29.65 18.94
N ASP A 660 -23.24 -30.97 18.84
CA ASP A 660 -22.44 -32.02 19.46
C ASP A 660 -21.95 -33.05 18.42
N ILE A 661 -22.19 -32.77 17.12
CA ILE A 661 -21.83 -33.67 16.04
C ILE A 661 -20.31 -33.60 15.80
N ALA A 662 -19.67 -34.74 15.93
CA ALA A 662 -18.24 -34.91 15.80
C ALA A 662 -17.82 -35.14 14.36
N ILE A 663 -16.88 -34.34 13.86
CA ILE A 663 -16.20 -34.48 12.57
C ILE A 663 -14.87 -35.16 12.85
N THR A 664 -14.73 -36.44 12.49
CA THR A 664 -13.57 -37.28 12.85
C THR A 664 -12.89 -37.88 11.65
N GLY A 665 -11.57 -37.83 11.63
CA GLY A 665 -10.74 -38.41 10.57
C GLY A 665 -10.45 -37.44 9.39
N ALA A 666 -9.36 -37.71 8.66
CA ALA A 666 -8.83 -36.83 7.64
C ALA A 666 -9.83 -36.47 6.52
N ASN A 667 -10.60 -37.44 6.04
CA ASN A 667 -11.59 -37.23 4.97
C ASN A 667 -12.73 -36.30 5.41
N ALA A 668 -13.28 -36.51 6.63
CA ALA A 668 -14.34 -35.66 7.16
C ALA A 668 -13.82 -34.25 7.47
N GLN A 669 -12.59 -34.12 7.98
CA GLN A 669 -11.94 -32.83 8.19
C GLN A 669 -11.66 -32.12 6.87
N GLN A 670 -11.27 -32.81 5.81
CA GLN A 670 -11.13 -32.21 4.47
C GLN A 670 -12.45 -31.60 3.99
N VAL A 671 -13.58 -32.33 4.17
CA VAL A 671 -14.91 -31.80 3.81
C VAL A 671 -15.26 -30.57 4.66
N TYR A 672 -14.93 -30.58 5.95
CA TYR A 672 -15.13 -29.47 6.85
C TYR A 672 -14.37 -28.21 6.40
N TYR A 673 -13.06 -28.31 6.12
CA TYR A 673 -12.27 -27.18 5.65
C TYR A 673 -12.66 -26.73 4.22
N SER A 674 -13.13 -27.65 3.37
CA SER A 674 -13.72 -27.28 2.08
C SER A 674 -14.99 -26.45 2.27
N ARG A 675 -15.87 -26.84 3.21
CA ARG A 675 -17.08 -26.08 3.55
C ARG A 675 -16.76 -24.69 4.12
N LEU A 676 -15.73 -24.58 4.95
CA LEU A 676 -15.28 -23.27 5.45
C LEU A 676 -14.79 -22.36 4.32
N ASN A 677 -14.12 -22.91 3.31
CA ASN A 677 -13.65 -22.12 2.15
C ASN A 677 -14.81 -21.56 1.30
N ASP A 678 -16.03 -22.10 1.41
CA ASP A 678 -17.23 -21.59 0.74
C ASP A 678 -17.91 -20.45 1.55
N ILE A 679 -17.43 -20.15 2.75
CA ILE A 679 -17.98 -19.14 3.66
C ILE A 679 -16.92 -18.06 3.89
N ASP A 680 -17.04 -16.90 3.24
CA ASP A 680 -16.04 -15.83 3.29
C ASP A 680 -15.74 -15.36 4.71
N GLU A 681 -16.78 -15.32 5.58
CA GLU A 681 -16.65 -14.92 6.98
C GLU A 681 -15.65 -15.80 7.75
N SER A 682 -15.46 -17.06 7.34
CA SER A 682 -14.52 -17.99 7.98
C SER A 682 -13.06 -17.57 7.85
N SER A 683 -12.77 -16.76 6.83
CA SER A 683 -11.42 -16.25 6.51
C SER A 683 -11.23 -14.77 6.86
N VAL A 684 -12.17 -14.19 7.63
CA VAL A 684 -12.06 -12.83 8.18
C VAL A 684 -11.51 -12.89 9.59
N TYR A 685 -10.36 -12.27 9.82
CA TYR A 685 -9.62 -12.32 11.07
C TYR A 685 -9.46 -10.92 11.68
N ASP A 686 -9.33 -10.87 13.00
CA ASP A 686 -8.88 -9.67 13.71
C ASP A 686 -7.46 -9.30 13.27
N ASN A 687 -7.27 -8.06 12.84
CA ASN A 687 -6.01 -7.57 12.32
C ASN A 687 -5.26 -6.67 13.32
N SER A 688 -5.42 -6.95 14.62
CA SER A 688 -4.67 -6.30 15.69
C SER A 688 -3.23 -6.80 15.74
N PHE A 689 -2.30 -5.90 15.99
CA PHE A 689 -0.89 -6.25 16.15
C PHE A 689 -0.12 -5.26 17.02
N ILE A 690 1.02 -5.73 17.55
CA ILE A 690 2.09 -4.90 18.11
C ILE A 690 3.38 -5.25 17.36
N LYS A 691 4.08 -4.25 16.85
CA LYS A 691 5.35 -4.41 16.14
C LYS A 691 6.46 -3.57 16.75
N LEU A 692 7.61 -4.18 16.98
CA LEU A 692 8.85 -3.45 17.23
C LEU A 692 9.49 -3.09 15.88
N ARG A 693 9.25 -1.84 15.46
CA ARG A 693 9.64 -1.35 14.12
C ARG A 693 11.12 -1.22 13.95
N GLU A 694 11.77 -0.61 14.93
CA GLU A 694 13.21 -0.39 14.87
C GLU A 694 13.80 -0.31 16.27
N VAL A 695 14.99 -0.86 16.39
CA VAL A 695 15.94 -0.53 17.45
C VAL A 695 17.22 -0.10 16.76
N ALA A 696 17.72 1.09 17.08
CA ALA A 696 18.94 1.62 16.50
C ALA A 696 19.89 2.12 17.57
N VAL A 697 21.17 1.93 17.30
CA VAL A 697 22.27 2.41 18.15
C VAL A 697 23.21 3.22 17.27
N ASN A 698 23.47 4.45 17.64
CA ASN A 698 24.47 5.30 17.02
C ASN A 698 25.57 5.63 18.01
N TYR A 699 26.83 5.43 17.63
CA TYR A 699 27.99 5.72 18.48
C TYR A 699 28.97 6.65 17.77
N LYS A 700 29.28 7.78 18.40
CA LYS A 700 30.29 8.76 17.92
C LYS A 700 31.68 8.27 18.32
N ILE A 701 32.42 7.73 17.36
CA ILE A 701 33.78 7.22 17.58
C ILE A 701 34.76 8.39 17.79
N LEU A 702 34.73 9.34 16.84
CA LEU A 702 35.65 10.48 16.81
C LEU A 702 34.87 11.76 16.56
N GLN A 703 35.20 12.77 17.33
CA GLN A 703 34.77 14.15 17.07
C GLN A 703 35.99 15.06 17.33
N LYS A 704 36.59 15.53 16.24
CA LYS A 704 37.83 16.33 16.33
C LYS A 704 37.78 17.43 15.27
N ARG A 705 37.67 18.72 15.74
CA ARG A 705 37.55 19.93 14.89
C ARG A 705 36.55 19.76 13.72
N SER A 706 37.03 19.42 12.54
CA SER A 706 36.24 19.29 11.30
C SER A 706 35.83 17.86 10.99
N ILE A 707 36.30 16.85 11.73
CA ILE A 707 36.03 15.44 11.42
C ILE A 707 35.14 14.85 12.53
N GLU A 708 33.98 14.31 12.14
CA GLU A 708 33.13 13.49 12.98
C GLU A 708 32.99 12.10 12.30
N LEU A 709 33.31 11.04 13.03
CA LEU A 709 33.09 9.66 12.61
C LEU A 709 32.09 9.03 13.57
N SER A 710 31.02 8.50 13.03
CA SER A 710 30.04 7.70 13.78
C SER A 710 29.75 6.38 13.10
N VAL A 711 29.40 5.39 13.89
CA VAL A 711 28.92 4.09 13.47
C VAL A 711 27.49 3.93 13.96
N ASN A 712 26.63 3.37 13.12
CA ASN A 712 25.27 3.02 13.48
C ASN A 712 25.04 1.52 13.25
N ALA A 713 24.19 0.95 14.08
CA ALA A 713 23.64 -0.39 13.89
C ALA A 713 22.13 -0.31 14.14
N PHE A 714 21.36 -1.09 13.40
CA PHE A 714 19.92 -1.12 13.55
C PHE A 714 19.37 -2.52 13.30
N ALA A 715 18.22 -2.76 13.91
CA ALA A 715 17.39 -3.94 13.67
C ALA A 715 15.95 -3.47 13.46
N ARG A 716 15.30 -3.93 12.39
CA ARG A 716 13.94 -3.53 12.01
C ARG A 716 13.02 -4.72 11.92
N ASN A 717 11.74 -4.51 12.29
CA ASN A 717 10.66 -5.50 12.22
C ASN A 717 11.03 -6.85 12.89
N ILE A 718 11.78 -6.80 13.97
CA ILE A 718 12.34 -7.99 14.63
C ILE A 718 11.35 -8.73 15.54
N LEU A 719 10.32 -8.05 16.02
CA LEU A 719 9.29 -8.64 16.86
C LEU A 719 7.91 -8.21 16.39
N ILE A 720 7.01 -9.19 16.30
CA ILE A 720 5.61 -9.01 15.94
C ILE A 720 4.73 -9.91 16.82
N TRP A 721 3.67 -9.33 17.37
CA TRP A 721 2.55 -10.02 17.99
C TRP A 721 1.29 -9.66 17.24
N ALA A 722 0.69 -10.60 16.53
CA ALA A 722 -0.47 -10.38 15.68
C ALA A 722 -1.58 -11.37 16.02
N GLN A 723 -2.83 -10.93 15.83
CA GLN A 723 -4.01 -11.78 15.91
C GLN A 723 -4.29 -12.51 14.59
N LEU A 724 -3.89 -11.91 13.45
CA LEU A 724 -3.95 -12.60 12.16
C LEU A 724 -3.02 -13.82 12.20
N PRO A 725 -3.54 -15.05 12.00
CA PRO A 725 -2.73 -16.24 12.09
C PRO A 725 -1.78 -16.38 10.90
N ASP A 726 -0.55 -16.80 11.17
CA ASP A 726 0.43 -17.29 10.19
C ASP A 726 1.01 -16.24 9.22
N LEU A 727 0.51 -15.02 9.22
CA LEU A 727 0.87 -14.00 8.25
C LEU A 727 1.21 -12.64 8.89
N ASP A 728 1.86 -11.79 8.11
CA ASP A 728 2.08 -10.40 8.50
C ASP A 728 0.77 -9.60 8.36
N PRO A 729 0.27 -8.97 9.45
CA PRO A 729 -0.99 -8.23 9.44
C PRO A 729 -0.98 -6.96 8.57
N GLU A 730 0.18 -6.55 8.07
CA GLU A 730 0.33 -5.41 7.15
C GLU A 730 0.56 -5.85 5.70
N ALA A 731 0.79 -7.14 5.45
CA ALA A 731 0.82 -7.67 4.11
C ALA A 731 -0.61 -7.68 3.56
N SER A 732 -0.94 -6.72 2.71
CA SER A 732 -2.27 -6.59 2.11
C SER A 732 -2.19 -6.46 0.60
N GLN A 733 -3.28 -6.85 -0.05
CA GLN A 733 -3.43 -6.71 -1.48
C GLN A 733 -3.88 -5.27 -1.81
N GLY A 734 -3.19 -4.64 -2.78
CA GLY A 734 -3.51 -3.28 -3.22
C GLY A 734 -3.05 -2.17 -2.27
N ASN A 735 -3.15 -0.94 -2.74
CA ASN A 735 -2.68 0.27 -2.07
C ASN A 735 -3.75 1.39 -2.00
N ASN A 736 -5.00 1.04 -2.24
CA ASN A 736 -6.16 1.93 -2.21
C ASN A 736 -7.15 1.44 -1.15
N ASN A 737 -8.45 1.43 -1.46
CA ASN A 737 -9.49 0.94 -0.56
C ASN A 737 -9.36 -0.55 -0.17
N MET A 738 -8.55 -1.32 -0.90
CA MET A 738 -8.22 -2.71 -0.57
C MET A 738 -7.12 -2.83 0.50
N ALA A 739 -6.35 -1.76 0.72
CA ALA A 739 -5.26 -1.77 1.69
C ALA A 739 -5.77 -2.07 3.10
N GLY A 740 -5.21 -3.09 3.73
CA GLY A 740 -5.62 -3.54 5.05
C GLY A 740 -6.90 -4.38 5.10
N ALA A 741 -7.63 -4.51 3.97
CA ALA A 741 -8.89 -5.26 3.90
C ALA A 741 -8.70 -6.71 3.46
N PHE A 742 -7.84 -6.93 2.47
CA PHE A 742 -7.62 -8.22 1.84
C PHE A 742 -6.15 -8.59 1.81
N GLU A 743 -5.88 -9.86 2.03
CA GLU A 743 -4.60 -10.53 1.84
C GLU A 743 -4.80 -11.75 0.93
N ASP A 744 -3.96 -11.90 -0.10
CA ASP A 744 -3.96 -13.02 -1.04
C ASP A 744 -2.53 -13.29 -1.51
N TYR A 745 -1.81 -14.14 -0.80
CA TYR A 745 -0.40 -14.46 -1.07
C TYR A 745 0.49 -13.22 -1.25
N SER A 746 0.24 -12.22 -0.41
CA SER A 746 1.00 -10.98 -0.38
C SER A 746 2.39 -11.19 0.22
N MET A 747 3.38 -10.43 -0.24
CA MET A 747 4.73 -10.49 0.33
C MET A 747 4.73 -9.98 1.77
N PRO A 748 5.25 -10.76 2.73
CA PRO A 748 5.39 -10.28 4.10
C PRO A 748 6.51 -9.24 4.21
N GLN A 749 6.43 -8.39 5.22
CA GLN A 749 7.56 -7.54 5.60
C GLN A 749 8.69 -8.41 6.16
N THR A 750 9.92 -8.00 5.89
CA THR A 750 11.12 -8.71 6.34
C THR A 750 11.68 -8.08 7.61
N ALA A 751 12.23 -8.92 8.50
CA ALA A 751 13.16 -8.45 9.52
C ALA A 751 14.49 -8.07 8.86
N SER A 752 15.09 -6.96 9.26
CA SER A 752 16.37 -6.53 8.72
C SER A 752 17.35 -6.09 9.81
N PHE A 753 18.63 -6.38 9.59
CA PHE A 753 19.73 -5.97 10.46
C PHE A 753 20.75 -5.25 9.61
N GLY A 754 21.25 -4.13 10.10
CA GLY A 754 22.21 -3.36 9.33
C GLY A 754 23.18 -2.59 10.21
N PHE A 755 24.26 -2.16 9.58
CA PHE A 755 25.23 -1.26 10.17
C PHE A 755 25.73 -0.26 9.12
N GLY A 756 26.21 0.87 9.56
CA GLY A 756 26.72 1.90 8.68
C GLY A 756 27.76 2.79 9.33
N PHE A 757 28.51 3.45 8.48
CA PHE A 757 29.50 4.45 8.87
C PHE A 757 29.07 5.81 8.33
N ASN A 758 29.22 6.85 9.15
CA ASN A 758 29.00 8.22 8.74
C ASN A 758 30.26 9.04 9.05
N ILE A 759 30.81 9.63 8.01
CA ILE A 759 32.00 10.48 8.10
C ILE A 759 31.60 11.88 7.68
N LYS A 760 31.78 12.85 8.55
CA LYS A 760 31.57 14.28 8.29
C LYS A 760 32.89 15.00 8.44
N PHE A 761 33.25 15.82 7.46
CA PHE A 761 34.51 16.55 7.41
C PHE A 761 34.33 17.96 6.87
#